data_be8cef24bfce27a5786c70384babb263
#
_entry.id   be8cef24bfce27a5786c70384babb263
#
_cell.length_a   1.000
_cell.length_b   1.000
_cell.length_c   1.000
_cell.angle_alpha   90.00
_cell.angle_beta   90.00
_cell.angle_gamma   90.00
#
_symmetry.space_group_name_H-M   'P 1'
#
loop_
_entity.id
_entity.type
_entity.pdbx_description
1 polymer ?
#
loop_
_entity_poly.entity_id
_entity_poly.type
_entity_poly.pdbx_seq_one_letter_code
_entity_poly.pdbx_strand_id
1 'polypeptide(L)'
;VRPGAVRSLELTAEGGTALHLRVDHPHLDLGVRAIGPDGAVVGGVENVLRLSDPLTLTLVLDRPGTYRLEVFLRSEKDPGGRFRLALGAAAPATPTDGVRMDAQRLRAEASAWVAAQDGPRYPAALAGYDRSLQLWTEAKDETQRAETLSRKGELLEMMGRLPEARTTLEDALRSWRAVGDRAREADCQGVLGLVVTELGDPRDAVILLEQALALRRSVAPLPLAEAVLLNFHAVAQGNLGDLSGAVAGYTEALASAREDGDRELIALVLKNRAMDLEQLGESERVLTDLTEARDAFHALGNPGEEGNSEYALGIALEHLGRREESWRAFERALPLLSGSGDVRFVAFTFNHMGLLRLDEGKPDQARELFEQALQRLDAGGDRRSAINARVNIARTLLEAGRAPEALQPLAASRAELHAIGDRVNEAICLTALARAELVTGRLLDARRHVLEALQLTEELRGSITGPSARASYAAVVHGRYELLAGVLMALHARQPAAGWDAAALEASESARARALLEVLTAARVDIERDVDPGLRAEERALEERTGRARKALVAVLGREHHPAEADAVERELEGLRAERERLQAKMRASSPRYAALAPARPLSVEEIRSELLDGSTALVEYLVGERQSFVWVVSRSGLRSAVLPGRRLIERAVTAVRERWSDPDAVDDGGERARALSRMVLGPVADALGARTLVVVADGALQQIPFAALPRPGHSQLLIDGHTVVSSPSASVLPALGAAHGGGVAGPELAILADPDLGGGRAGPSALLRSMEDTGLRKLEPLQWTRREADAIASRLPSDRVVLALGPDASRRTAMGPEVARARIVHFASHALLDVRRPELSGIVLSDGTGTSGSAPGFLSLADISGMRLSAELVVLSACRTALGKEVRGEGLVGLTRGFMDAGARRVVGSLWSVPDAPTAALMTRFYALLLGEGRSPAEALRGAQLALRKERHFSAPQAWAGFVLEGDWRPLPPGPATPEVGRGPGVPFR
;
A
#
# COMPACT_ATOMS: atom_id res chain seq x y z
N VAL A 1 -41.74 25.25 5.70
CA VAL A 1 -42.03 24.81 4.33
C VAL A 1 -42.05 23.30 4.29
N ARG A 2 -42.98 22.68 3.56
CA ARG A 2 -42.97 21.23 3.26
C ARG A 2 -42.47 21.01 1.85
N PRO A 3 -41.95 19.82 1.52
CA PRO A 3 -41.56 19.49 0.15
C PRO A 3 -42.69 19.79 -0.84
N GLY A 4 -42.35 20.42 -1.97
CA GLY A 4 -43.32 20.84 -3.00
C GLY A 4 -44.24 21.98 -2.63
N ALA A 5 -44.16 22.52 -1.40
CA ALA A 5 -45.02 23.63 -0.96
C ALA A 5 -44.30 24.97 -1.16
N VAL A 6 -45.01 25.93 -1.73
CA VAL A 6 -44.61 27.35 -1.79
C VAL A 6 -45.35 28.11 -0.69
N ARG A 7 -44.62 28.91 0.08
CA ARG A 7 -45.21 29.87 1.01
C ARG A 7 -45.14 31.25 0.41
N SER A 8 -46.27 31.87 0.24
CA SER A 8 -46.39 33.21 -0.33
C SER A 8 -46.83 34.24 0.66
N LEU A 9 -46.28 35.45 0.53
CA LEU A 9 -46.65 36.64 1.24
C LEU A 9 -46.92 37.74 0.21
N GLU A 10 -48.10 38.39 0.31
CA GLU A 10 -48.42 39.53 -0.54
C GLU A 10 -48.00 40.84 0.12
N LEU A 11 -47.38 41.72 -0.67
CA LEU A 11 -46.94 43.04 -0.29
C LEU A 11 -47.53 44.05 -1.26
N THR A 12 -48.15 45.12 -0.73
CA THR A 12 -48.55 46.25 -1.57
C THR A 12 -47.47 47.34 -1.42
N ALA A 13 -46.95 47.83 -2.55
CA ALA A 13 -45.90 48.85 -2.54
C ALA A 13 -46.23 49.96 -3.53
N GLU A 14 -45.72 51.16 -3.23
CA GLU A 14 -45.69 52.25 -4.20
C GLU A 14 -44.48 52.06 -5.15
N GLY A 15 -44.56 52.52 -6.40
CA GLY A 15 -43.46 52.44 -7.31
C GLY A 15 -42.24 53.20 -6.83
N GLY A 16 -41.05 52.69 -7.14
CA GLY A 16 -39.80 53.28 -6.68
C GLY A 16 -39.44 52.98 -5.25
N THR A 17 -39.98 51.92 -4.67
CA THR A 17 -39.72 51.48 -3.28
C THR A 17 -38.64 50.38 -3.24
N ALA A 18 -37.68 50.52 -2.32
CA ALA A 18 -36.70 49.45 -2.00
C ALA A 18 -37.19 48.66 -0.77
N LEU A 19 -36.99 47.35 -0.81
CA LEU A 19 -37.26 46.43 0.28
C LEU A 19 -36.09 45.50 0.52
N HIS A 20 -35.61 45.42 1.74
CA HIS A 20 -34.57 44.50 2.16
C HIS A 20 -35.19 43.33 2.93
N LEU A 21 -34.89 42.14 2.50
CA LEU A 21 -35.39 40.91 3.12
C LEU A 21 -34.22 40.14 3.71
N ARG A 22 -34.52 39.49 4.84
CA ARG A 22 -33.64 38.49 5.46
C ARG A 22 -34.45 37.25 5.78
N VAL A 23 -33.95 36.08 5.35
CA VAL A 23 -34.55 34.79 5.67
C VAL A 23 -33.54 34.00 6.50
N ASP A 24 -33.87 33.84 7.77
CA ASP A 24 -33.13 32.99 8.69
C ASP A 24 -33.76 31.58 8.63
N HIS A 25 -32.94 30.57 8.42
CA HIS A 25 -33.37 29.18 8.32
C HIS A 25 -32.27 28.23 8.85
N PRO A 26 -32.60 27.27 9.70
CA PRO A 26 -31.65 26.22 10.04
C PRO A 26 -31.68 25.15 8.95
N HIS A 27 -30.59 25.02 8.21
CA HIS A 27 -30.26 23.88 7.33
C HIS A 27 -31.26 23.57 6.18
N LEU A 28 -32.05 24.52 5.73
CA LEU A 28 -32.99 24.32 4.64
C LEU A 28 -32.43 24.84 3.32
N ASP A 29 -32.58 24.05 2.25
CA ASP A 29 -32.26 24.48 0.89
C ASP A 29 -33.44 25.33 0.35
N LEU A 30 -33.42 26.62 0.69
CA LEU A 30 -34.48 27.56 0.38
C LEU A 30 -34.18 28.43 -0.85
N GLY A 31 -35.20 28.63 -1.67
CA GLY A 31 -35.26 29.73 -2.62
C GLY A 31 -36.29 30.78 -2.20
N VAL A 32 -35.98 32.05 -2.50
CA VAL A 32 -36.89 33.17 -2.33
C VAL A 32 -37.01 33.90 -3.65
N ARG A 33 -38.22 34.13 -4.14
CA ARG A 33 -38.47 34.97 -5.32
C ARG A 33 -39.60 35.98 -5.09
N ALA A 34 -39.44 37.09 -5.75
CA ALA A 34 -40.47 38.12 -5.77
C ALA A 34 -41.10 38.20 -7.15
N ILE A 35 -42.42 38.17 -7.19
CA ILE A 35 -43.25 38.25 -8.40
C ILE A 35 -43.96 39.60 -8.38
N GLY A 36 -43.81 40.36 -9.48
CA GLY A 36 -44.40 41.65 -9.65
C GLY A 36 -45.91 41.64 -9.95
N PRO A 37 -46.56 42.81 -10.01
CA PRO A 37 -47.98 42.93 -10.31
C PRO A 37 -48.39 42.40 -11.72
N ASP A 38 -47.41 42.32 -12.63
CA ASP A 38 -47.55 41.74 -13.98
C ASP A 38 -47.28 40.25 -14.06
N GLY A 39 -47.01 39.59 -12.94
CA GLY A 39 -46.68 38.18 -12.88
C GLY A 39 -45.21 37.85 -13.22
N ALA A 40 -44.37 38.86 -13.54
CA ALA A 40 -42.96 38.67 -13.80
C ALA A 40 -42.13 38.52 -12.52
N VAL A 41 -41.09 37.69 -12.52
CA VAL A 41 -40.12 37.62 -11.43
C VAL A 41 -39.25 38.86 -11.47
N VAL A 42 -39.36 39.67 -10.40
CA VAL A 42 -38.59 40.93 -10.26
C VAL A 42 -37.28 40.78 -9.51
N GLY A 43 -37.12 39.69 -8.78
CA GLY A 43 -35.88 39.35 -8.07
C GLY A 43 -35.99 38.04 -7.33
N GLY A 44 -34.85 37.46 -7.00
CA GLY A 44 -34.77 36.22 -6.23
C GLY A 44 -33.38 35.90 -5.75
N VAL A 45 -33.31 35.06 -4.77
CA VAL A 45 -32.07 34.48 -4.24
C VAL A 45 -32.32 33.03 -3.86
N GLU A 46 -31.36 32.20 -4.14
CA GLU A 46 -31.40 30.78 -3.79
C GLU A 46 -30.17 30.41 -2.96
N ASN A 47 -30.36 29.54 -1.99
CA ASN A 47 -29.25 28.95 -1.27
C ASN A 47 -28.69 27.78 -2.09
N VAL A 48 -27.53 27.90 -2.66
CA VAL A 48 -26.92 26.86 -3.51
C VAL A 48 -26.15 25.84 -2.69
N LEU A 49 -25.70 26.25 -1.50
CA LEU A 49 -25.07 25.33 -0.53
C LEU A 49 -25.84 25.47 0.79
N ARG A 50 -26.28 24.34 1.37
CA ARG A 50 -27.04 24.26 2.63
C ARG A 50 -26.37 24.91 3.83
N LEU A 51 -25.13 25.40 3.68
CA LEU A 51 -24.30 25.98 4.73
C LEU A 51 -24.53 27.48 4.96
N SER A 52 -25.26 28.17 4.09
CA SER A 52 -25.37 29.62 4.15
C SER A 52 -26.70 30.12 4.76
N ASP A 53 -26.65 30.49 6.01
CA ASP A 53 -27.73 31.14 6.74
C ASP A 53 -27.22 32.53 7.22
N PRO A 54 -27.97 33.58 7.06
CA PRO A 54 -29.28 33.82 6.44
C PRO A 54 -29.22 34.23 4.95
N LEU A 55 -30.31 33.98 4.20
CA LEU A 55 -30.49 34.56 2.87
C LEU A 55 -30.88 36.04 2.96
N THR A 56 -30.20 36.91 2.22
CA THR A 56 -30.54 38.32 2.11
C THR A 56 -30.86 38.68 0.66
N LEU A 57 -31.94 39.46 0.49
CA LEU A 57 -32.42 39.89 -0.81
C LEU A 57 -32.78 41.37 -0.77
N THR A 58 -32.28 42.15 -1.71
CA THR A 58 -32.72 43.52 -1.95
C THR A 58 -33.62 43.52 -3.17
N LEU A 59 -34.81 44.06 -3.03
CA LEU A 59 -35.76 44.25 -4.11
C LEU A 59 -35.98 45.73 -4.35
N VAL A 60 -36.01 46.13 -5.62
CA VAL A 60 -36.49 47.44 -6.05
C VAL A 60 -37.84 47.23 -6.75
N LEU A 61 -38.87 47.79 -6.17
CA LEU A 61 -40.22 47.64 -6.61
C LEU A 61 -40.61 48.86 -7.48
N ASP A 62 -40.33 48.76 -8.78
CA ASP A 62 -40.41 49.90 -9.69
C ASP A 62 -41.85 50.38 -10.01
N ARG A 63 -42.83 49.51 -9.86
CA ARG A 63 -44.24 49.76 -10.21
C ARG A 63 -45.11 49.72 -8.96
N PRO A 64 -46.12 50.58 -8.88
CA PRO A 64 -47.10 50.46 -7.83
C PRO A 64 -47.98 49.22 -8.03
N GLY A 65 -48.29 48.48 -6.93
CA GLY A 65 -49.10 47.30 -7.00
C GLY A 65 -48.83 46.26 -5.95
N THR A 66 -49.45 45.10 -6.08
CA THR A 66 -49.24 43.96 -5.17
C THR A 66 -48.19 43.05 -5.72
N TYR A 67 -47.17 42.85 -4.92
CA TYR A 67 -46.05 41.91 -5.15
C TYR A 67 -46.26 40.65 -4.32
N ARG A 68 -45.87 39.52 -4.85
CA ARG A 68 -45.91 38.24 -4.15
C ARG A 68 -44.50 37.71 -3.88
N LEU A 69 -44.14 37.61 -2.61
CA LEU A 69 -42.89 36.96 -2.19
C LEU A 69 -43.19 35.47 -1.99
N GLU A 70 -42.43 34.62 -2.63
CA GLU A 70 -42.55 33.18 -2.53
C GLU A 70 -41.29 32.60 -1.92
N VAL A 71 -41.43 31.78 -0.87
CA VAL A 71 -40.36 30.98 -0.24
C VAL A 71 -40.67 29.52 -0.50
N PHE A 72 -39.74 28.80 -1.05
CA PHE A 72 -39.91 27.40 -1.45
C PHE A 72 -38.65 26.59 -1.15
N LEU A 73 -38.84 25.28 -1.01
CA LEU A 73 -37.71 24.34 -1.01
C LEU A 73 -37.28 24.06 -2.45
N ARG A 74 -35.95 24.10 -2.70
CA ARG A 74 -35.41 23.80 -4.03
C ARG A 74 -35.44 22.31 -4.33
N SER A 75 -35.30 21.47 -3.29
CA SER A 75 -35.32 20.01 -3.41
C SER A 75 -36.59 19.45 -2.78
N GLU A 76 -37.36 18.63 -3.53
CA GLU A 76 -38.48 17.87 -3.00
C GLU A 76 -38.06 16.79 -1.99
N LYS A 77 -36.81 16.47 -1.93
CA LYS A 77 -36.19 15.49 -1.00
C LYS A 77 -35.82 16.10 0.35
N ASP A 78 -35.80 17.44 0.46
CA ASP A 78 -35.58 18.12 1.72
C ASP A 78 -36.71 17.83 2.71
N PRO A 79 -36.43 17.42 3.97
CA PRO A 79 -37.48 17.08 4.95
C PRO A 79 -38.41 18.23 5.28
N GLY A 80 -38.06 19.45 4.89
CA GLY A 80 -38.80 20.67 5.22
C GLY A 80 -38.50 21.16 6.63
N GLY A 81 -38.95 22.37 6.95
CA GLY A 81 -38.66 22.98 8.22
C GLY A 81 -39.30 24.35 8.42
N ARG A 82 -38.85 25.05 9.45
CA ARG A 82 -39.25 26.41 9.76
C ARG A 82 -38.21 27.39 9.29
N PHE A 83 -38.65 28.54 8.83
CA PHE A 83 -37.81 29.70 8.54
C PHE A 83 -38.42 30.95 9.18
N ARG A 84 -37.61 31.98 9.37
CA ARG A 84 -38.05 33.31 9.79
C ARG A 84 -37.75 34.28 8.65
N LEU A 85 -38.78 34.95 8.15
CA LEU A 85 -38.65 36.01 7.19
C LEU A 85 -38.72 37.34 7.93
N ALA A 86 -37.66 38.15 7.85
CA ALA A 86 -37.64 39.52 8.34
C ALA A 86 -37.68 40.48 7.14
N LEU A 87 -38.64 41.38 7.16
CA LEU A 87 -38.77 42.44 6.18
C LEU A 87 -38.26 43.73 6.78
N GLY A 88 -37.35 44.38 6.08
CA GLY A 88 -36.93 45.76 6.40
C GLY A 88 -38.04 46.77 6.12
N ALA A 89 -37.93 47.96 6.67
CA ALA A 89 -38.87 49.03 6.35
C ALA A 89 -38.79 49.37 4.84
N ALA A 90 -39.95 49.51 4.20
CA ALA A 90 -40.05 50.01 2.83
C ALA A 90 -39.53 51.48 2.80
N ALA A 91 -38.63 51.79 1.90
CA ALA A 91 -38.06 53.13 1.76
C ALA A 91 -37.98 53.47 0.25
N PRO A 92 -37.87 54.77 -0.11
CA PRO A 92 -37.60 55.15 -1.49
C PRO A 92 -36.30 54.50 -1.98
N ALA A 93 -36.35 53.89 -3.16
CA ALA A 93 -35.22 53.18 -3.77
C ALA A 93 -34.08 54.17 -4.07
N THR A 94 -32.90 53.80 -3.71
CA THR A 94 -31.67 54.56 -4.01
C THR A 94 -30.95 53.94 -5.23
N PRO A 95 -30.12 54.70 -5.92
CA PRO A 95 -29.28 54.11 -6.97
C PRO A 95 -28.48 52.90 -6.50
N THR A 96 -28.02 52.88 -5.25
CA THR A 96 -27.30 51.78 -4.64
C THR A 96 -28.18 50.50 -4.52
N ASP A 97 -29.47 50.61 -4.29
CA ASP A 97 -30.38 49.47 -4.21
C ASP A 97 -30.54 48.80 -5.57
N GLY A 98 -30.57 49.60 -6.65
CA GLY A 98 -30.51 49.10 -8.04
C GLY A 98 -29.22 48.30 -8.32
N VAL A 99 -28.08 48.87 -7.90
CA VAL A 99 -26.77 48.20 -8.04
C VAL A 99 -26.75 46.88 -7.27
N ARG A 100 -27.30 46.86 -6.05
CA ARG A 100 -27.40 45.62 -5.24
C ARG A 100 -28.29 44.57 -5.92
N MET A 101 -29.43 44.98 -6.45
CA MET A 101 -30.32 44.04 -7.13
C MET A 101 -29.68 43.42 -8.39
N ASP A 102 -28.99 44.23 -9.20
CA ASP A 102 -28.25 43.71 -10.36
C ASP A 102 -27.12 42.77 -9.98
N ALA A 103 -26.38 43.09 -8.93
CA ALA A 103 -25.30 42.22 -8.40
C ALA A 103 -25.87 40.86 -7.94
N GLN A 104 -26.98 40.87 -7.20
CA GLN A 104 -27.65 39.65 -6.74
C GLN A 104 -28.17 38.81 -7.90
N ARG A 105 -28.81 39.44 -8.90
CA ARG A 105 -29.32 38.75 -10.10
C ARG A 105 -28.18 38.02 -10.84
N LEU A 106 -27.06 38.70 -11.12
CA LEU A 106 -25.92 38.11 -11.79
C LEU A 106 -25.30 36.96 -11.01
N ARG A 107 -25.17 37.10 -9.69
CA ARG A 107 -24.68 36.00 -8.83
C ARG A 107 -25.64 34.83 -8.82
N ALA A 108 -26.95 35.06 -8.69
CA ALA A 108 -27.95 34.01 -8.69
C ALA A 108 -27.97 33.20 -10.01
N GLU A 109 -27.90 33.92 -11.14
CA GLU A 109 -27.81 33.30 -12.47
C GLU A 109 -26.54 32.44 -12.61
N ALA A 110 -25.37 32.95 -12.22
CA ALA A 110 -24.13 32.23 -12.23
C ALA A 110 -24.20 30.98 -11.32
N SER A 111 -24.70 31.14 -10.09
CA SER A 111 -24.86 30.04 -9.15
C SER A 111 -25.83 28.95 -9.61
N ALA A 112 -26.88 29.32 -10.34
CA ALA A 112 -27.82 28.36 -10.92
C ALA A 112 -27.15 27.46 -11.98
N TRP A 113 -26.27 28.01 -12.82
CA TRP A 113 -25.50 27.21 -13.78
C TRP A 113 -24.51 26.25 -13.09
N VAL A 114 -23.86 26.72 -12.01
CA VAL A 114 -22.96 25.87 -11.21
C VAL A 114 -23.74 24.73 -10.54
N ALA A 115 -24.88 25.05 -9.93
CA ALA A 115 -25.72 24.05 -9.26
C ALA A 115 -26.32 23.01 -10.22
N ALA A 116 -26.58 23.41 -11.48
CA ALA A 116 -27.03 22.52 -12.54
C ALA A 116 -25.89 21.67 -13.12
N GLN A 117 -24.64 21.86 -12.67
CA GLN A 117 -23.44 21.23 -13.21
C GLN A 117 -23.30 21.44 -14.74
N ASP A 118 -23.75 22.58 -15.25
CA ASP A 118 -23.71 22.94 -16.66
C ASP A 118 -22.30 23.41 -17.07
N GLY A 119 -21.37 22.47 -17.18
CA GLY A 119 -19.95 22.70 -17.48
C GLY A 119 -19.71 23.67 -18.67
N PRO A 120 -20.43 23.54 -19.81
CA PRO A 120 -20.34 24.50 -20.91
C PRO A 120 -20.61 25.96 -20.53
N ARG A 121 -21.37 26.22 -19.45
CA ARG A 121 -21.69 27.57 -18.96
C ARG A 121 -20.76 28.08 -17.85
N TYR A 122 -19.82 27.30 -17.36
CA TYR A 122 -18.87 27.74 -16.34
C TYR A 122 -18.10 29.01 -16.69
N PRO A 123 -17.61 29.24 -17.93
CA PRO A 123 -17.00 30.52 -18.29
C PRO A 123 -17.96 31.71 -18.20
N ALA A 124 -19.25 31.50 -18.52
CA ALA A 124 -20.28 32.53 -18.39
C ALA A 124 -20.62 32.79 -16.91
N ALA A 125 -20.69 31.75 -16.09
CA ALA A 125 -20.86 31.87 -14.64
C ALA A 125 -19.72 32.66 -13.99
N LEU A 126 -18.48 32.38 -14.37
CA LEU A 126 -17.31 33.12 -13.90
C LEU A 126 -17.39 34.61 -14.26
N ALA A 127 -17.75 34.97 -15.51
CA ALA A 127 -17.96 36.35 -15.92
C ALA A 127 -19.12 37.01 -15.15
N GLY A 128 -20.18 36.26 -14.84
CA GLY A 128 -21.29 36.69 -13.99
C GLY A 128 -20.84 37.06 -12.55
N TYR A 129 -20.02 36.21 -11.94
CA TYR A 129 -19.43 36.50 -10.64
C TYR A 129 -18.50 37.72 -10.70
N ASP A 130 -17.67 37.87 -11.71
CA ASP A 130 -16.78 39.01 -11.86
C ASP A 130 -17.58 40.34 -11.98
N ARG A 131 -18.63 40.35 -12.74
CA ARG A 131 -19.49 41.55 -12.86
C ARG A 131 -20.24 41.81 -11.54
N SER A 132 -20.74 40.77 -10.88
CA SER A 132 -21.38 40.90 -9.57
C SER A 132 -20.40 41.51 -8.53
N LEU A 133 -19.14 41.08 -8.50
CA LEU A 133 -18.10 41.62 -7.61
C LEU A 133 -17.85 43.10 -7.83
N GLN A 134 -17.80 43.54 -9.09
CA GLN A 134 -17.67 45.00 -9.40
C GLN A 134 -18.83 45.78 -8.79
N LEU A 135 -20.07 45.29 -8.94
CA LEU A 135 -21.26 45.94 -8.42
C LEU A 135 -21.31 45.93 -6.88
N TRP A 136 -20.90 44.82 -6.24
CA TRP A 136 -20.81 44.78 -4.78
C TRP A 136 -19.74 45.76 -4.23
N THR A 137 -18.66 45.99 -4.95
CA THR A 137 -17.64 46.96 -4.60
C THR A 137 -18.20 48.37 -4.72
N GLU A 138 -18.98 48.65 -5.78
CA GLU A 138 -19.67 49.94 -5.95
C GLU A 138 -20.71 50.19 -4.84
N ALA A 139 -21.49 49.16 -4.49
CA ALA A 139 -22.47 49.18 -3.39
C ALA A 139 -21.85 49.24 -2.00
N LYS A 140 -20.53 49.07 -1.87
CA LYS A 140 -19.77 48.97 -0.59
C LYS A 140 -20.35 47.88 0.35
N ASP A 141 -20.82 46.77 -0.21
CA ASP A 141 -21.37 45.66 0.55
C ASP A 141 -20.34 44.54 0.66
N GLU A 142 -19.50 44.61 1.71
CA GLU A 142 -18.39 43.69 1.88
C GLU A 142 -18.86 42.28 2.19
N THR A 143 -19.99 42.10 2.87
CA THR A 143 -20.57 40.77 3.14
C THR A 143 -20.92 40.04 1.85
N GLN A 144 -21.65 40.72 0.96
CA GLN A 144 -22.08 40.14 -0.31
C GLN A 144 -20.89 39.96 -1.27
N ARG A 145 -19.89 40.84 -1.17
CA ARG A 145 -18.63 40.72 -1.92
C ARG A 145 -17.88 39.47 -1.46
N ALA A 146 -17.72 39.24 -0.16
CA ALA A 146 -17.06 38.10 0.40
C ALA A 146 -17.76 36.77 -0.03
N GLU A 147 -19.08 36.71 0.05
CA GLU A 147 -19.87 35.58 -0.43
C GLU A 147 -19.65 35.28 -1.91
N THR A 148 -19.63 36.35 -2.76
CA THR A 148 -19.43 36.16 -4.19
C THR A 148 -18.00 35.71 -4.52
N LEU A 149 -16.99 36.17 -3.74
CA LEU A 149 -15.62 35.69 -3.86
C LEU A 149 -15.50 34.21 -3.49
N SER A 150 -16.16 33.77 -2.39
CA SER A 150 -16.18 32.36 -2.00
C SER A 150 -16.75 31.48 -3.12
N ARG A 151 -17.91 31.85 -3.69
CA ARG A 151 -18.54 31.14 -4.81
C ARG A 151 -17.68 31.11 -6.07
N LYS A 152 -17.02 32.23 -6.37
CA LYS A 152 -16.07 32.29 -7.50
C LYS A 152 -14.89 31.34 -7.27
N GLY A 153 -14.38 31.29 -6.03
CA GLY A 153 -13.29 30.41 -5.66
C GLY A 153 -13.64 28.92 -5.80
N GLU A 154 -14.85 28.54 -5.35
CA GLU A 154 -15.41 27.18 -5.53
C GLU A 154 -15.54 26.81 -7.02
N LEU A 155 -16.07 27.73 -7.85
CA LEU A 155 -16.18 27.50 -9.29
C LEU A 155 -14.80 27.34 -9.96
N LEU A 156 -13.82 28.12 -9.56
CA LEU A 156 -12.45 28.02 -10.08
C LEU A 156 -11.80 26.70 -9.71
N GLU A 157 -12.06 26.19 -8.51
CA GLU A 157 -11.62 24.85 -8.06
C GLU A 157 -12.28 23.77 -8.95
N MET A 158 -13.60 23.79 -9.09
CA MET A 158 -14.34 22.87 -9.98
C MET A 158 -13.84 22.90 -11.44
N MET A 159 -13.34 24.04 -11.90
CA MET A 159 -12.75 24.20 -13.24
C MET A 159 -11.27 23.74 -13.29
N GLY A 160 -10.68 23.29 -12.18
CA GLY A 160 -9.26 22.94 -12.09
C GLY A 160 -8.31 24.13 -12.17
N ARG A 161 -8.81 25.39 -12.05
CA ARG A 161 -7.99 26.63 -12.06
C ARG A 161 -7.47 26.95 -10.67
N LEU A 162 -6.75 25.97 -10.08
CA LEU A 162 -6.37 25.95 -8.66
C LEU A 162 -5.56 27.18 -8.18
N PRO A 163 -4.57 27.71 -8.95
CA PRO A 163 -3.86 28.91 -8.52
C PRO A 163 -4.76 30.14 -8.40
N GLU A 164 -5.73 30.27 -9.30
CA GLU A 164 -6.69 31.37 -9.28
C GLU A 164 -7.76 31.17 -8.19
N ALA A 165 -8.19 29.92 -7.96
CA ALA A 165 -9.06 29.56 -6.85
C ALA A 165 -8.42 29.97 -5.52
N ARG A 166 -7.16 29.60 -5.27
CA ARG A 166 -6.40 29.96 -4.09
C ARG A 166 -6.41 31.46 -3.84
N THR A 167 -5.99 32.24 -4.84
CA THR A 167 -5.92 33.72 -4.71
C THR A 167 -7.30 34.30 -4.41
N THR A 168 -8.35 33.83 -5.07
CA THR A 168 -9.73 34.29 -4.89
C THR A 168 -10.26 33.96 -3.50
N LEU A 169 -9.98 32.75 -2.99
CA LEU A 169 -10.38 32.32 -1.64
C LEU A 169 -9.59 33.04 -0.55
N GLU A 170 -8.33 33.36 -0.76
CA GLU A 170 -7.55 34.21 0.16
C GLU A 170 -8.13 35.61 0.25
N ASP A 171 -8.64 36.16 -0.88
CA ASP A 171 -9.35 37.44 -0.89
C ASP A 171 -10.69 37.32 -0.15
N ALA A 172 -11.46 36.28 -0.38
CA ALA A 172 -12.69 36.00 0.34
C ALA A 172 -12.47 35.89 1.84
N LEU A 173 -11.43 35.17 2.25
CA LEU A 173 -11.07 34.99 3.65
C LEU A 173 -10.71 36.31 4.33
N ARG A 174 -9.98 37.22 3.63
CA ARG A 174 -9.71 38.57 4.15
C ARG A 174 -11.01 39.38 4.35
N SER A 175 -11.95 39.25 3.41
CA SER A 175 -13.23 39.93 3.51
C SER A 175 -14.08 39.40 4.66
N TRP A 176 -14.16 38.08 4.84
CA TRP A 176 -14.92 37.47 5.96
C TRP A 176 -14.34 37.86 7.33
N ARG A 177 -13.01 37.92 7.46
CA ARG A 177 -12.37 38.44 8.67
C ARG A 177 -12.70 39.89 8.94
N ALA A 178 -12.75 40.70 7.89
CA ALA A 178 -13.12 42.12 8.03
C ALA A 178 -14.60 42.30 8.43
N VAL A 179 -15.50 41.43 7.94
CA VAL A 179 -16.92 41.39 8.30
C VAL A 179 -17.12 40.86 9.74
N GLY A 180 -16.20 40.01 10.22
CA GLY A 180 -16.30 39.34 11.52
C GLY A 180 -17.22 38.11 11.54
N ASP A 181 -17.58 37.57 10.39
CA ASP A 181 -18.37 36.34 10.27
C ASP A 181 -17.48 35.14 10.41
N ARG A 182 -17.33 34.64 11.61
CA ARG A 182 -16.44 33.52 11.95
C ARG A 182 -16.91 32.19 11.36
N ALA A 183 -18.22 32.00 11.16
CA ALA A 183 -18.73 30.77 10.54
C ALA A 183 -18.31 30.70 9.08
N ARG A 184 -18.51 31.80 8.33
CA ARG A 184 -18.12 31.90 6.92
C ARG A 184 -16.62 31.92 6.72
N GLU A 185 -15.88 32.50 7.68
CA GLU A 185 -14.43 32.41 7.71
C GLU A 185 -13.99 30.95 7.76
N ALA A 186 -14.59 30.12 8.62
CA ALA A 186 -14.25 28.70 8.74
C ALA A 186 -14.58 27.92 7.45
N ASP A 187 -15.79 28.15 6.88
CA ASP A 187 -16.20 27.47 5.65
C ASP A 187 -15.29 27.82 4.47
N CYS A 188 -14.97 29.11 4.29
CA CYS A 188 -14.04 29.57 3.26
C CYS A 188 -12.62 29.02 3.45
N GLN A 189 -12.17 28.94 4.71
CA GLN A 189 -10.87 28.36 5.04
C GLN A 189 -10.84 26.87 4.75
N GLY A 190 -11.96 26.17 4.90
CA GLY A 190 -12.13 24.77 4.52
C GLY A 190 -11.93 24.53 3.03
N VAL A 191 -12.61 25.31 2.19
CA VAL A 191 -12.45 25.22 0.72
C VAL A 191 -11.02 25.60 0.30
N LEU A 192 -10.43 26.62 0.92
CA LEU A 192 -9.03 26.96 0.68
C LEU A 192 -8.09 25.79 1.04
N GLY A 193 -8.36 25.09 2.13
CA GLY A 193 -7.60 23.91 2.53
C GLY A 193 -7.70 22.77 1.50
N LEU A 194 -8.88 22.54 0.92
CA LEU A 194 -9.05 21.58 -0.19
C LEU A 194 -8.20 22.00 -1.41
N VAL A 195 -8.30 23.24 -1.86
CA VAL A 195 -7.51 23.77 -2.98
C VAL A 195 -6.00 23.66 -2.74
N VAL A 196 -5.54 23.94 -1.51
CA VAL A 196 -4.12 23.79 -1.14
C VAL A 196 -3.68 22.32 -1.17
N THR A 197 -4.57 21.38 -0.79
CA THR A 197 -4.33 19.94 -0.91
C THR A 197 -4.12 19.55 -2.37
N GLU A 198 -4.99 20.01 -3.27
CA GLU A 198 -4.94 19.71 -4.71
C GLU A 198 -3.73 20.36 -5.40
N LEU A 199 -3.25 21.48 -4.90
CA LEU A 199 -2.00 22.12 -5.35
C LEU A 199 -0.75 21.34 -4.94
N GLY A 200 -0.88 20.28 -4.12
CA GLY A 200 0.22 19.42 -3.69
C GLY A 200 0.92 19.87 -2.41
N ASP A 201 0.30 20.72 -1.62
CA ASP A 201 0.80 21.18 -0.32
C ASP A 201 -0.05 20.66 0.87
N PRO A 202 -0.21 19.32 1.05
CA PRO A 202 -1.13 18.75 2.03
C PRO A 202 -0.76 19.07 3.49
N ARG A 203 0.51 19.42 3.79
CA ARG A 203 0.91 19.84 5.14
C ARG A 203 0.30 21.16 5.51
N ASP A 204 0.35 22.13 4.62
CA ASP A 204 -0.22 23.46 4.85
C ASP A 204 -1.75 23.37 4.88
N ALA A 205 -2.32 22.49 4.07
CA ALA A 205 -3.74 22.19 4.05
C ALA A 205 -4.25 21.63 5.40
N VAL A 206 -3.55 20.66 5.98
CA VAL A 206 -3.93 20.09 7.30
C VAL A 206 -3.98 21.19 8.35
N ILE A 207 -2.97 22.09 8.42
CA ILE A 207 -2.94 23.19 9.37
C ILE A 207 -4.12 24.14 9.16
N LEU A 208 -4.43 24.48 7.91
CA LEU A 208 -5.56 25.34 7.58
C LEU A 208 -6.89 24.70 8.00
N LEU A 209 -7.07 23.41 7.75
CA LEU A 209 -8.28 22.68 8.05
C LEU A 209 -8.47 22.44 9.55
N GLU A 210 -7.40 22.21 10.30
CA GLU A 210 -7.44 22.17 11.77
C GLU A 210 -7.90 23.52 12.36
N GLN A 211 -7.40 24.64 11.80
CA GLN A 211 -7.85 25.98 12.20
C GLN A 211 -9.32 26.21 11.85
N ALA A 212 -9.75 25.77 10.65
CA ALA A 212 -11.14 25.87 10.23
C ALA A 212 -12.07 25.07 11.15
N LEU A 213 -11.71 23.83 11.50
CA LEU A 213 -12.43 22.99 12.44
C LEU A 213 -12.52 23.60 13.84
N ALA A 214 -11.39 24.10 14.36
CA ALA A 214 -11.37 24.77 15.66
C ALA A 214 -12.25 26.02 15.66
N LEU A 215 -12.20 26.82 14.60
CA LEU A 215 -13.02 28.00 14.42
C LEU A 215 -14.51 27.63 14.33
N ARG A 216 -14.85 26.64 13.53
CA ARG A 216 -16.21 26.14 13.35
C ARG A 216 -16.82 25.63 14.67
N ARG A 217 -16.08 24.85 15.43
CA ARG A 217 -16.47 24.34 16.75
C ARG A 217 -16.66 25.43 17.80
N SER A 218 -16.02 26.58 17.63
CA SER A 218 -16.19 27.76 18.53
C SER A 218 -17.46 28.55 18.27
N VAL A 219 -18.16 28.30 17.16
CA VAL A 219 -19.42 28.91 16.78
C VAL A 219 -20.56 27.91 17.08
N ALA A 220 -21.82 28.26 16.81
CA ALA A 220 -22.94 27.36 17.03
C ALA A 220 -22.72 26.02 16.28
N PRO A 221 -22.93 24.86 16.94
CA PRO A 221 -22.73 23.56 16.33
C PRO A 221 -23.56 23.38 15.06
N LEU A 222 -22.92 22.94 13.99
CA LEU A 222 -23.56 22.65 12.73
C LEU A 222 -22.96 21.34 12.19
N PRO A 223 -23.58 20.16 12.45
CA PRO A 223 -23.02 18.86 12.12
C PRO A 223 -22.62 18.74 10.66
N LEU A 224 -23.45 19.26 9.74
CA LEU A 224 -23.15 19.22 8.31
C LEU A 224 -21.87 19.97 7.94
N ALA A 225 -21.70 21.18 8.43
CA ALA A 225 -20.49 21.98 8.15
C ALA A 225 -19.24 21.35 8.77
N GLU A 226 -19.36 20.77 9.97
CA GLU A 226 -18.28 20.03 10.58
C GLU A 226 -17.92 18.76 9.79
N ALA A 227 -18.91 18.02 9.30
CA ALA A 227 -18.71 16.84 8.46
C ALA A 227 -17.96 17.16 7.16
N VAL A 228 -18.29 18.28 6.50
CA VAL A 228 -17.59 18.75 5.29
C VAL A 228 -16.12 19.07 5.61
N LEU A 229 -15.86 19.81 6.68
CA LEU A 229 -14.50 20.17 7.08
C LEU A 229 -13.68 18.94 7.49
N LEU A 230 -14.28 17.98 8.20
CA LEU A 230 -13.65 16.71 8.56
C LEU A 230 -13.30 15.88 7.31
N ASN A 231 -14.20 15.86 6.32
CA ASN A 231 -13.93 15.20 5.05
C ASN A 231 -12.73 15.84 4.33
N PHE A 232 -12.68 17.17 4.21
CA PHE A 232 -11.53 17.86 3.59
C PHE A 232 -10.24 17.61 4.37
N HIS A 233 -10.29 17.64 5.70
CA HIS A 233 -9.14 17.34 6.55
C HIS A 233 -8.64 15.91 6.35
N ALA A 234 -9.55 14.94 6.28
CA ALA A 234 -9.20 13.55 6.02
C ALA A 234 -8.58 13.37 4.62
N VAL A 235 -9.10 14.05 3.57
CA VAL A 235 -8.48 14.07 2.23
C VAL A 235 -7.05 14.62 2.30
N ALA A 236 -6.82 15.71 3.03
CA ALA A 236 -5.49 16.28 3.20
C ALA A 236 -4.53 15.34 3.95
N GLN A 237 -5.01 14.65 5.01
CA GLN A 237 -4.24 13.65 5.74
C GLN A 237 -3.88 12.44 4.85
N GLY A 238 -4.83 11.93 4.05
CA GLY A 238 -4.58 10.86 3.08
C GLY A 238 -3.50 11.24 2.08
N ASN A 239 -3.56 12.44 1.51
CA ASN A 239 -2.54 12.98 0.62
C ASN A 239 -1.18 13.20 1.30
N LEU A 240 -1.16 13.45 2.60
CA LEU A 240 0.07 13.53 3.41
C LEU A 240 0.66 12.13 3.68
N GLY A 241 -0.11 11.06 3.48
CA GLY A 241 0.26 9.67 3.77
C GLY A 241 -0.15 9.19 5.16
N ASP A 242 -0.85 10.00 5.95
CA ASP A 242 -1.48 9.58 7.20
C ASP A 242 -2.85 8.92 6.92
N LEU A 243 -2.78 7.74 6.30
CA LEU A 243 -3.99 7.00 5.92
C LEU A 243 -4.85 6.60 7.13
N SER A 244 -4.22 6.28 8.25
CA SER A 244 -4.93 5.91 9.47
C SER A 244 -5.67 7.10 10.07
N GLY A 245 -5.04 8.27 10.12
CA GLY A 245 -5.66 9.53 10.51
C GLY A 245 -6.80 9.92 9.56
N ALA A 246 -6.60 9.77 8.26
CA ALA A 246 -7.63 10.03 7.25
C ALA A 246 -8.87 9.15 7.46
N VAL A 247 -8.70 7.84 7.62
CA VAL A 247 -9.82 6.89 7.88
C VAL A 247 -10.56 7.21 9.18
N ALA A 248 -9.84 7.64 10.22
CA ALA A 248 -10.46 8.11 11.47
C ALA A 248 -11.27 9.40 11.23
N GLY A 249 -10.70 10.38 10.53
CA GLY A 249 -11.37 11.63 10.16
C GLY A 249 -12.64 11.41 9.32
N TYR A 250 -12.59 10.54 8.30
CA TYR A 250 -13.80 10.16 7.56
C TYR A 250 -14.85 9.46 8.44
N THR A 251 -14.41 8.70 9.44
CA THR A 251 -15.36 8.02 10.35
C THR A 251 -16.08 9.04 11.23
N GLU A 252 -15.40 10.09 11.69
CA GLU A 252 -16.02 11.22 12.38
C GLU A 252 -16.93 12.02 11.44
N ALA A 253 -16.49 12.30 10.21
CA ALA A 253 -17.31 12.97 9.20
C ALA A 253 -18.60 12.22 8.91
N LEU A 254 -18.54 10.88 8.79
CA LEU A 254 -19.72 10.03 8.61
C LEU A 254 -20.66 10.08 9.82
N ALA A 255 -20.14 10.12 11.03
CA ALA A 255 -20.99 10.25 12.23
C ALA A 255 -21.77 11.57 12.20
N SER A 256 -21.10 12.69 11.93
CA SER A 256 -21.72 14.02 11.83
C SER A 256 -22.70 14.13 10.64
N ALA A 257 -22.34 13.58 9.47
CA ALA A 257 -23.21 13.57 8.30
C ALA A 257 -24.46 12.70 8.50
N ARG A 258 -24.34 11.58 9.24
CA ARG A 258 -25.48 10.72 9.60
C ARG A 258 -26.40 11.37 10.63
N GLU A 259 -25.86 12.17 11.55
CA GLU A 259 -26.66 12.97 12.49
C GLU A 259 -27.51 14.02 11.76
N ASP A 260 -26.94 14.67 10.74
CA ASP A 260 -27.68 15.63 9.89
C ASP A 260 -28.64 14.92 8.92
N GLY A 261 -28.34 13.68 8.52
CA GLY A 261 -29.11 12.91 7.56
C GLY A 261 -28.80 13.23 6.09
N ASP A 262 -27.69 13.91 5.81
CA ASP A 262 -27.26 14.24 4.45
C ASP A 262 -26.69 13.02 3.72
N ARG A 263 -27.56 12.38 2.91
CA ARG A 263 -27.23 11.16 2.18
C ARG A 263 -26.15 11.38 1.10
N GLU A 264 -26.10 12.55 0.51
CA GLU A 264 -25.13 12.88 -0.53
C GLU A 264 -23.71 12.98 0.06
N LEU A 265 -23.59 13.73 1.16
CA LEU A 265 -22.31 13.83 1.88
C LEU A 265 -21.87 12.48 2.44
N ILE A 266 -22.79 11.68 3.00
CA ILE A 266 -22.48 10.32 3.46
C ILE A 266 -21.86 9.50 2.32
N ALA A 267 -22.48 9.49 1.15
CA ALA A 267 -21.98 8.73 -0.01
C ALA A 267 -20.63 9.24 -0.50
N LEU A 268 -20.42 10.55 -0.52
CA LEU A 268 -19.14 11.15 -0.90
C LEU A 268 -18.01 10.76 0.08
N VAL A 269 -18.30 10.87 1.39
CA VAL A 269 -17.30 10.51 2.43
C VAL A 269 -16.98 9.02 2.40
N LEU A 270 -17.96 8.15 2.17
CA LEU A 270 -17.74 6.71 2.01
C LEU A 270 -16.81 6.43 0.80
N LYS A 271 -17.08 7.07 -0.34
CA LYS A 271 -16.24 6.95 -1.54
C LYS A 271 -14.79 7.39 -1.26
N ASN A 272 -14.60 8.53 -0.61
CA ASN A 272 -13.26 9.03 -0.26
C ASN A 272 -12.56 8.09 0.73
N ARG A 273 -13.27 7.62 1.77
CA ARG A 273 -12.71 6.67 2.73
C ARG A 273 -12.29 5.36 2.08
N ALA A 274 -13.06 4.88 1.11
CA ALA A 274 -12.73 3.66 0.37
C ALA A 274 -11.39 3.77 -0.38
N MET A 275 -11.05 4.94 -0.91
CA MET A 275 -9.77 5.16 -1.59
C MET A 275 -8.57 4.98 -0.63
N ASP A 276 -8.67 5.49 0.60
CA ASP A 276 -7.60 5.36 1.59
C ASP A 276 -7.58 3.97 2.23
N LEU A 277 -8.74 3.35 2.43
CA LEU A 277 -8.85 1.95 2.86
C LEU A 277 -8.22 0.99 1.83
N GLU A 278 -8.33 1.28 0.54
CA GLU A 278 -7.68 0.51 -0.51
C GLU A 278 -6.16 0.56 -0.38
N GLN A 279 -5.60 1.75 -0.11
CA GLN A 279 -4.17 1.89 0.14
C GLN A 279 -3.70 1.17 1.42
N LEU A 280 -4.58 1.05 2.42
CA LEU A 280 -4.34 0.26 3.63
C LEU A 280 -4.50 -1.25 3.40
N GLY A 281 -5.03 -1.69 2.26
CA GLY A 281 -5.30 -3.09 1.94
C GLY A 281 -6.57 -3.65 2.61
N GLU A 282 -7.46 -2.79 3.15
CA GLU A 282 -8.69 -3.19 3.84
C GLU A 282 -9.84 -3.46 2.85
N SER A 283 -9.60 -4.38 1.93
CA SER A 283 -10.42 -4.59 0.73
C SER A 283 -11.90 -4.89 0.99
N GLU A 284 -12.24 -5.60 2.07
CA GLU A 284 -13.66 -5.87 2.39
C GLU A 284 -14.39 -4.60 2.85
N ARG A 285 -13.70 -3.70 3.56
CA ARG A 285 -14.27 -2.41 3.93
C ARG A 285 -14.44 -1.50 2.71
N VAL A 286 -13.48 -1.54 1.78
CA VAL A 286 -13.58 -0.83 0.49
C VAL A 286 -14.85 -1.24 -0.24
N LEU A 287 -15.10 -2.56 -0.39
CA LEU A 287 -16.31 -3.05 -1.06
C LEU A 287 -17.59 -2.63 -0.32
N THR A 288 -17.56 -2.66 1.01
CA THR A 288 -18.71 -2.23 1.83
C THR A 288 -19.02 -0.75 1.62
N ASP A 289 -18.01 0.11 1.74
CA ASP A 289 -18.16 1.55 1.61
C ASP A 289 -18.61 1.96 0.20
N LEU A 290 -17.98 1.41 -0.84
CA LEU A 290 -18.37 1.69 -2.23
C LEU A 290 -19.76 1.17 -2.58
N THR A 291 -20.17 0.04 -2.00
CA THR A 291 -21.53 -0.49 -2.19
C THR A 291 -22.57 0.43 -1.54
N GLU A 292 -22.33 0.88 -0.29
CA GLU A 292 -23.21 1.82 0.41
C GLU A 292 -23.26 3.16 -0.34
N ALA A 293 -22.14 3.67 -0.83
CA ALA A 293 -22.07 4.89 -1.62
C ALA A 293 -22.86 4.79 -2.92
N ARG A 294 -22.67 3.71 -3.68
CA ARG A 294 -23.43 3.43 -4.92
C ARG A 294 -24.93 3.41 -4.67
N ASP A 295 -25.38 2.66 -3.65
CA ASP A 295 -26.80 2.53 -3.33
C ASP A 295 -27.41 3.86 -2.89
N ALA A 296 -26.63 4.70 -2.19
CA ALA A 296 -27.03 6.04 -1.82
C ALA A 296 -27.17 6.95 -3.05
N PHE A 297 -26.22 6.96 -3.96
CA PHE A 297 -26.29 7.75 -5.20
C PHE A 297 -27.39 7.28 -6.14
N HIS A 298 -27.66 5.96 -6.20
CA HIS A 298 -28.82 5.41 -6.89
C HIS A 298 -30.13 5.96 -6.31
N ALA A 299 -30.29 5.92 -4.99
CA ALA A 299 -31.48 6.45 -4.30
C ALA A 299 -31.65 7.97 -4.45
N LEU A 300 -30.56 8.71 -4.62
CA LEU A 300 -30.54 10.15 -4.89
C LEU A 300 -30.88 10.48 -6.35
N GLY A 301 -30.87 9.47 -7.25
CA GLY A 301 -31.03 9.68 -8.70
C GLY A 301 -29.88 10.44 -9.32
N ASN A 302 -28.66 10.20 -8.82
CA ASN A 302 -27.41 10.73 -9.38
C ASN A 302 -26.68 9.63 -10.15
N PRO A 303 -27.00 9.42 -11.45
CA PRO A 303 -26.43 8.32 -12.22
C PRO A 303 -24.92 8.49 -12.49
N GLY A 304 -24.40 9.71 -12.48
CA GLY A 304 -22.97 9.97 -12.67
C GLY A 304 -22.15 9.42 -11.51
N GLU A 305 -22.51 9.79 -10.27
CA GLU A 305 -21.82 9.31 -9.07
C GLU A 305 -22.09 7.82 -8.78
N GLU A 306 -23.27 7.31 -9.12
CA GLU A 306 -23.56 5.87 -9.11
C GLU A 306 -22.60 5.14 -10.06
N GLY A 307 -22.43 5.62 -11.29
CA GLY A 307 -21.51 5.06 -12.27
C GLY A 307 -20.05 5.13 -11.83
N ASN A 308 -19.64 6.24 -11.22
CA ASN A 308 -18.29 6.39 -10.63
C ASN A 308 -18.05 5.39 -9.50
N SER A 309 -19.06 5.13 -8.66
CA SER A 309 -18.98 4.15 -7.58
C SER A 309 -18.89 2.71 -8.12
N GLU A 310 -19.65 2.37 -9.17
CA GLU A 310 -19.55 1.07 -9.86
C GLU A 310 -18.19 0.91 -10.55
N TYR A 311 -17.62 1.96 -11.14
CA TYR A 311 -16.28 1.96 -11.69
C TYR A 311 -15.24 1.68 -10.60
N ALA A 312 -15.32 2.36 -9.46
CA ALA A 312 -14.42 2.14 -8.33
C ALA A 312 -14.56 0.72 -7.74
N LEU A 313 -15.80 0.19 -7.64
CA LEU A 313 -16.05 -1.21 -7.27
C LEU A 313 -15.37 -2.17 -8.25
N GLY A 314 -15.42 -1.88 -9.56
CA GLY A 314 -14.75 -2.65 -10.58
C GLY A 314 -13.25 -2.75 -10.35
N ILE A 315 -12.58 -1.63 -10.03
CA ILE A 315 -11.15 -1.58 -9.72
C ILE A 315 -10.83 -2.37 -8.44
N ALA A 316 -11.59 -2.15 -7.36
CA ALA A 316 -11.37 -2.86 -6.10
C ALA A 316 -11.50 -4.38 -6.25
N LEU A 317 -12.49 -4.83 -7.04
CA LEU A 317 -12.70 -6.25 -7.36
C LEU A 317 -11.58 -6.81 -8.25
N GLU A 318 -11.04 -6.01 -9.19
CA GLU A 318 -9.87 -6.36 -10.00
C GLU A 318 -8.65 -6.62 -9.11
N HIS A 319 -8.35 -5.71 -8.16
CA HIS A 319 -7.25 -5.88 -7.21
C HIS A 319 -7.41 -7.11 -6.29
N LEU A 320 -8.65 -7.48 -5.98
CA LEU A 320 -8.98 -8.72 -5.25
C LEU A 320 -8.90 -9.98 -6.11
N GLY A 321 -8.65 -9.87 -7.41
CA GLY A 321 -8.65 -10.99 -8.34
C GLY A 321 -10.05 -11.54 -8.67
N ARG A 322 -11.13 -10.84 -8.26
CA ARG A 322 -12.54 -11.20 -8.50
C ARG A 322 -12.98 -10.74 -9.89
N ARG A 323 -12.31 -11.25 -10.93
CA ARG A 323 -12.39 -10.76 -12.32
C ARG A 323 -13.80 -10.69 -12.89
N GLU A 324 -14.60 -11.74 -12.69
CA GLU A 324 -15.98 -11.80 -13.17
C GLU A 324 -16.86 -10.70 -12.58
N GLU A 325 -16.70 -10.44 -11.28
CA GLU A 325 -17.46 -9.42 -10.57
C GLU A 325 -16.99 -8.02 -10.95
N SER A 326 -15.68 -7.84 -11.11
CA SER A 326 -15.07 -6.62 -11.64
C SER A 326 -15.64 -6.28 -13.02
N TRP A 327 -15.65 -7.26 -13.93
CA TRP A 327 -16.23 -7.09 -15.26
C TRP A 327 -17.69 -6.62 -15.21
N ARG A 328 -18.52 -7.26 -14.36
CA ARG A 328 -19.94 -6.90 -14.20
C ARG A 328 -20.12 -5.50 -13.61
N ALA A 329 -19.24 -5.07 -12.70
CA ALA A 329 -19.26 -3.71 -12.16
C ALA A 329 -18.97 -2.68 -13.27
N PHE A 330 -17.97 -2.91 -14.11
CA PHE A 330 -17.71 -2.06 -15.26
C PHE A 330 -18.85 -2.07 -16.29
N GLU A 331 -19.49 -3.21 -16.54
CA GLU A 331 -20.68 -3.28 -17.40
C GLU A 331 -21.86 -2.44 -16.87
N ARG A 332 -22.04 -2.36 -15.54
CA ARG A 332 -23.06 -1.49 -14.92
C ARG A 332 -22.66 -0.02 -14.95
N ALA A 333 -21.36 0.29 -14.79
CA ALA A 333 -20.85 1.66 -14.83
C ALA A 333 -21.04 2.33 -16.19
N LEU A 334 -20.81 1.60 -17.30
CA LEU A 334 -20.83 2.17 -18.65
C LEU A 334 -22.12 2.92 -19.05
N PRO A 335 -23.34 2.34 -18.89
CA PRO A 335 -24.56 3.06 -19.25
C PRO A 335 -24.82 4.27 -18.36
N LEU A 336 -24.49 4.21 -17.09
CA LEU A 336 -24.66 5.30 -16.12
C LEU A 336 -23.75 6.47 -16.47
N LEU A 337 -22.48 6.21 -16.68
CA LEU A 337 -21.47 7.21 -17.07
C LEU A 337 -21.74 7.80 -18.45
N SER A 338 -22.18 6.97 -19.39
CA SER A 338 -22.56 7.46 -20.73
C SER A 338 -23.80 8.35 -20.68
N GLY A 339 -24.77 8.01 -19.84
CA GLY A 339 -25.99 8.78 -19.64
C GLY A 339 -25.75 10.11 -18.94
N SER A 340 -24.79 10.20 -18.05
CA SER A 340 -24.38 11.46 -17.39
C SER A 340 -23.46 12.34 -18.27
N GLY A 341 -23.00 11.83 -19.42
CA GLY A 341 -22.08 12.56 -20.31
C GLY A 341 -20.63 12.53 -19.87
N ASP A 342 -20.27 11.69 -18.90
CA ASP A 342 -18.89 11.59 -18.41
C ASP A 342 -18.01 10.76 -19.33
N VAL A 343 -17.62 11.37 -20.45
CA VAL A 343 -16.82 10.74 -21.52
C VAL A 343 -15.50 10.19 -20.99
N ARG A 344 -14.91 10.84 -19.98
CA ARG A 344 -13.62 10.48 -19.42
C ARG A 344 -13.69 9.17 -18.64
N PHE A 345 -14.64 9.03 -17.70
CA PHE A 345 -14.80 7.81 -16.95
C PHE A 345 -15.30 6.63 -17.80
N VAL A 346 -16.09 6.91 -18.83
CA VAL A 346 -16.42 5.90 -19.86
C VAL A 346 -15.16 5.35 -20.52
N ALA A 347 -14.23 6.22 -20.92
CA ALA A 347 -12.96 5.81 -21.51
C ALA A 347 -12.09 5.01 -20.52
N PHE A 348 -12.02 5.44 -19.28
CA PHE A 348 -11.30 4.72 -18.21
C PHE A 348 -11.92 3.33 -17.95
N THR A 349 -13.24 3.23 -17.98
CA THR A 349 -13.93 1.93 -17.84
C THR A 349 -13.55 0.98 -18.96
N PHE A 350 -13.57 1.43 -20.23
CA PHE A 350 -13.10 0.62 -21.35
C PHE A 350 -11.63 0.24 -21.22
N ASN A 351 -10.79 1.14 -20.71
CA ASN A 351 -9.37 0.82 -20.49
C ASN A 351 -9.18 -0.31 -19.45
N HIS A 352 -9.89 -0.27 -18.31
CA HIS A 352 -9.82 -1.34 -17.30
C HIS A 352 -10.40 -2.65 -17.82
N MET A 353 -11.53 -2.61 -18.53
CA MET A 353 -12.06 -3.80 -19.19
C MET A 353 -11.06 -4.39 -20.20
N GLY A 354 -10.33 -3.53 -20.91
CA GLY A 354 -9.25 -3.94 -21.81
C GLY A 354 -8.10 -4.63 -21.06
N LEU A 355 -7.70 -4.11 -19.91
CA LEU A 355 -6.68 -4.74 -19.06
C LEU A 355 -7.13 -6.13 -18.58
N LEU A 356 -8.38 -6.27 -18.12
CA LEU A 356 -8.93 -7.57 -17.72
C LEU A 356 -8.88 -8.60 -18.89
N ARG A 357 -9.23 -8.20 -20.10
CA ARG A 357 -9.14 -9.09 -21.28
C ARG A 357 -7.70 -9.43 -21.65
N LEU A 358 -6.78 -8.48 -21.48
CA LEU A 358 -5.37 -8.75 -21.70
C LEU A 358 -4.82 -9.79 -20.72
N ASP A 359 -5.19 -9.66 -19.44
CA ASP A 359 -4.81 -10.60 -18.38
C ASP A 359 -5.44 -12.01 -18.54
N GLU A 360 -6.58 -12.08 -19.22
CA GLU A 360 -7.20 -13.34 -19.64
C GLU A 360 -6.52 -13.98 -20.86
N GLY A 361 -5.53 -13.32 -21.46
CA GLY A 361 -4.88 -13.77 -22.69
C GLY A 361 -5.74 -13.59 -23.95
N LYS A 362 -6.60 -12.60 -23.97
CA LYS A 362 -7.49 -12.25 -25.10
C LYS A 362 -7.08 -10.90 -25.73
N PRO A 363 -5.91 -10.82 -26.37
CA PRO A 363 -5.35 -9.53 -26.82
C PRO A 363 -6.18 -8.81 -27.87
N ASP A 364 -6.90 -9.52 -28.75
CA ASP A 364 -7.74 -8.87 -29.77
C ASP A 364 -8.94 -8.17 -29.15
N GLN A 365 -9.62 -8.80 -28.16
CA GLN A 365 -10.72 -8.16 -27.43
C GLN A 365 -10.22 -6.99 -26.59
N ALA A 366 -9.05 -7.13 -25.96
CA ALA A 366 -8.42 -6.03 -25.23
C ALA A 366 -8.16 -4.83 -26.15
N ARG A 367 -7.65 -5.09 -27.36
CA ARG A 367 -7.36 -4.03 -28.34
C ARG A 367 -8.61 -3.24 -28.72
N GLU A 368 -9.71 -3.93 -29.03
CA GLU A 368 -10.98 -3.28 -29.35
C GLU A 368 -11.47 -2.33 -28.24
N LEU A 369 -11.31 -2.75 -26.98
CA LEU A 369 -11.68 -1.94 -25.81
C LEU A 369 -10.75 -0.72 -25.65
N PHE A 370 -9.44 -0.90 -25.84
CA PHE A 370 -8.50 0.22 -25.79
C PHE A 370 -8.69 1.20 -26.95
N GLU A 371 -9.05 0.74 -28.15
CA GLU A 371 -9.40 1.60 -29.29
C GLU A 371 -10.66 2.42 -29.01
N GLN A 372 -11.67 1.83 -28.34
CA GLN A 372 -12.85 2.55 -27.88
C GLN A 372 -12.53 3.60 -26.81
N ALA A 373 -11.60 3.28 -25.87
CA ALA A 373 -11.11 4.24 -24.91
C ALA A 373 -10.38 5.40 -25.61
N LEU A 374 -9.46 5.08 -26.51
CA LEU A 374 -8.66 6.06 -27.23
C LEU A 374 -9.52 7.05 -28.02
N GLN A 375 -10.51 6.55 -28.77
CA GLN A 375 -11.42 7.39 -29.55
C GLN A 375 -12.12 8.45 -28.69
N ARG A 376 -12.53 8.08 -27.47
CA ARG A 376 -13.19 8.99 -26.54
C ARG A 376 -12.24 9.98 -25.90
N LEU A 377 -11.04 9.55 -25.57
CA LEU A 377 -10.00 10.41 -24.98
C LEU A 377 -9.50 11.46 -25.97
N ASP A 378 -9.31 11.06 -27.25
CA ASP A 378 -8.94 11.98 -28.31
C ASP A 378 -10.05 13.02 -28.55
N ALA A 379 -11.32 12.59 -28.57
CA ALA A 379 -12.47 13.49 -28.72
C ALA A 379 -12.62 14.45 -27.53
N GLY A 380 -12.29 14.00 -26.32
CA GLY A 380 -12.33 14.80 -25.09
C GLY A 380 -11.08 15.66 -24.85
N GLY A 381 -10.06 15.54 -25.70
CA GLY A 381 -8.80 16.30 -25.56
C GLY A 381 -7.90 15.85 -24.43
N ASP A 382 -8.16 14.72 -23.78
CA ASP A 382 -7.30 14.14 -22.72
C ASP A 382 -6.08 13.47 -23.35
N ARG A 383 -5.11 14.28 -23.75
CA ARG A 383 -3.88 13.83 -24.41
C ARG A 383 -3.10 12.81 -23.59
N ARG A 384 -3.02 12.99 -22.27
CA ARG A 384 -2.25 12.11 -21.37
C ARG A 384 -2.83 10.70 -21.36
N SER A 385 -4.13 10.59 -21.12
CA SER A 385 -4.82 9.30 -21.11
C SER A 385 -4.86 8.64 -22.48
N ALA A 386 -4.95 9.43 -23.56
CA ALA A 386 -4.89 8.94 -24.94
C ALA A 386 -3.53 8.28 -25.25
N ILE A 387 -2.41 8.84 -24.77
CA ILE A 387 -1.09 8.22 -24.93
C ILE A 387 -1.06 6.86 -24.18
N ASN A 388 -1.62 6.79 -22.97
CA ASN A 388 -1.68 5.54 -22.21
C ASN A 388 -2.51 4.46 -22.91
N ALA A 389 -3.64 4.84 -23.53
CA ALA A 389 -4.43 3.92 -24.34
C ALA A 389 -3.62 3.39 -25.54
N ARG A 390 -2.84 4.26 -26.24
CA ARG A 390 -1.93 3.84 -27.32
C ARG A 390 -0.85 2.88 -26.85
N VAL A 391 -0.27 3.10 -25.66
CA VAL A 391 0.69 2.18 -25.04
C VAL A 391 0.03 0.81 -24.77
N ASN A 392 -1.21 0.80 -24.26
CA ASN A 392 -1.94 -0.44 -24.00
C ASN A 392 -2.30 -1.19 -25.30
N ILE A 393 -2.68 -0.47 -26.37
CA ILE A 393 -2.86 -1.06 -27.71
C ILE A 393 -1.55 -1.72 -28.18
N ALA A 394 -0.41 -1.05 -28.02
CA ALA A 394 0.88 -1.64 -28.40
C ALA A 394 1.25 -2.86 -27.53
N ARG A 395 0.85 -2.88 -26.26
CA ARG A 395 0.99 -4.08 -25.39
C ARG A 395 0.16 -5.26 -25.89
N THR A 396 -1.03 -5.04 -26.45
CA THR A 396 -1.81 -6.15 -27.05
C THR A 396 -1.08 -6.78 -28.22
N LEU A 397 -0.34 -5.98 -29.02
CA LEU A 397 0.49 -6.51 -30.11
C LEU A 397 1.61 -7.42 -29.58
N LEU A 398 2.20 -7.08 -28.44
CA LEU A 398 3.24 -7.93 -27.80
C LEU A 398 2.65 -9.27 -27.37
N GLU A 399 1.50 -9.27 -26.73
CA GLU A 399 0.85 -10.51 -26.27
C GLU A 399 0.30 -11.35 -27.43
N ALA A 400 -0.06 -10.71 -28.54
CA ALA A 400 -0.42 -11.38 -29.80
C ALA A 400 0.80 -11.90 -30.60
N GLY A 401 2.03 -11.76 -30.10
CA GLY A 401 3.26 -12.18 -30.78
C GLY A 401 3.71 -11.26 -31.94
N ARG A 402 3.11 -10.08 -32.09
CA ARG A 402 3.37 -9.10 -33.14
C ARG A 402 4.32 -7.98 -32.66
N ALA A 403 5.37 -8.37 -31.94
CA ALA A 403 6.33 -7.46 -31.33
C ALA A 403 6.98 -6.44 -32.28
N PRO A 404 7.33 -6.77 -33.55
CA PRO A 404 7.86 -5.78 -34.47
C PRO A 404 6.93 -4.59 -34.73
N GLU A 405 5.62 -4.83 -34.72
CA GLU A 405 4.60 -3.80 -34.96
C GLU A 405 4.39 -2.88 -33.76
N ALA A 406 4.75 -3.34 -32.56
CA ALA A 406 4.65 -2.53 -31.35
C ALA A 406 5.78 -1.50 -31.18
N LEU A 407 6.93 -1.72 -31.83
CA LEU A 407 8.14 -0.90 -31.63
C LEU A 407 7.93 0.60 -31.93
N GLN A 408 7.39 0.90 -33.10
CA GLN A 408 7.22 2.29 -33.54
C GLN A 408 6.15 3.03 -32.71
N PRO A 409 4.96 2.47 -32.43
CA PRO A 409 3.98 3.12 -31.56
C PRO A 409 4.52 3.37 -30.13
N LEU A 410 5.27 2.41 -29.55
CA LEU A 410 5.85 2.58 -28.21
C LEU A 410 6.93 3.67 -28.20
N ALA A 411 7.79 3.71 -29.23
CA ALA A 411 8.83 4.75 -29.33
C ALA A 411 8.21 6.16 -29.47
N ALA A 412 7.15 6.30 -30.25
CA ALA A 412 6.42 7.55 -30.38
C ALA A 412 5.74 7.97 -29.06
N SER A 413 5.04 7.03 -28.43
CA SER A 413 4.37 7.28 -27.12
C SER A 413 5.39 7.66 -26.03
N ARG A 414 6.57 7.03 -25.99
CA ARG A 414 7.65 7.41 -25.08
C ARG A 414 8.05 8.86 -25.25
N ALA A 415 8.28 9.29 -26.51
CA ALA A 415 8.69 10.67 -26.81
C ALA A 415 7.64 11.69 -26.36
N GLU A 416 6.35 11.39 -26.55
CA GLU A 416 5.26 12.23 -26.10
C GLU A 416 5.18 12.27 -24.55
N LEU A 417 5.30 11.13 -23.86
CA LEU A 417 5.28 11.04 -22.38
C LEU A 417 6.44 11.82 -21.78
N HIS A 418 7.63 11.69 -22.37
CA HIS A 418 8.79 12.47 -21.97
C HIS A 418 8.56 13.97 -22.10
N ALA A 419 8.00 14.41 -23.22
CA ALA A 419 7.73 15.83 -23.50
C ALA A 419 6.70 16.46 -22.54
N ILE A 420 5.72 15.69 -22.05
CA ILE A 420 4.73 16.16 -21.06
C ILE A 420 5.17 15.91 -19.61
N GLY A 421 6.36 15.34 -19.37
CA GLY A 421 6.89 15.06 -18.03
C GLY A 421 6.19 13.94 -17.27
N ASP A 422 5.43 13.05 -17.94
CA ASP A 422 4.75 11.94 -17.29
C ASP A 422 5.69 10.76 -17.05
N ARG A 423 6.50 10.87 -16.00
CA ARG A 423 7.54 9.89 -15.65
C ARG A 423 7.01 8.50 -15.32
N VAL A 424 5.83 8.42 -14.72
CA VAL A 424 5.20 7.13 -14.37
C VAL A 424 4.88 6.33 -15.62
N ASN A 425 4.14 6.95 -16.54
CA ASN A 425 3.73 6.29 -17.76
C ASN A 425 4.89 6.15 -18.77
N GLU A 426 5.88 7.03 -18.73
CA GLU A 426 7.14 6.87 -19.47
C GLU A 426 7.85 5.58 -19.04
N ALA A 427 7.96 5.29 -17.74
CA ALA A 427 8.57 4.06 -17.25
C ALA A 427 7.78 2.79 -17.63
N ILE A 428 6.46 2.86 -17.70
CA ILE A 428 5.60 1.77 -18.20
C ILE A 428 5.85 1.54 -19.69
N CYS A 429 5.88 2.62 -20.48
CA CYS A 429 6.12 2.57 -21.92
C CYS A 429 7.52 2.03 -22.25
N LEU A 430 8.56 2.46 -21.53
CA LEU A 430 9.93 1.96 -21.65
C LEU A 430 10.02 0.45 -21.35
N THR A 431 9.27 -0.03 -20.34
CA THR A 431 9.19 -1.45 -20.01
C THR A 431 8.57 -2.26 -21.15
N ALA A 432 7.50 -1.76 -21.76
CA ALA A 432 6.87 -2.40 -22.92
C ALA A 432 7.79 -2.37 -24.15
N LEU A 433 8.48 -1.26 -24.39
CA LEU A 433 9.46 -1.12 -25.48
C LEU A 433 10.62 -2.10 -25.30
N ALA A 434 11.19 -2.21 -24.11
CA ALA A 434 12.25 -3.17 -23.82
C ALA A 434 11.80 -4.63 -24.03
N ARG A 435 10.53 -4.97 -23.70
CA ARG A 435 9.97 -6.28 -24.01
C ARG A 435 9.86 -6.53 -25.52
N ALA A 436 9.41 -5.53 -26.30
CA ALA A 436 9.35 -5.62 -27.76
C ALA A 436 10.75 -5.84 -28.35
N GLU A 437 11.74 -5.12 -27.86
CA GLU A 437 13.13 -5.20 -28.29
C GLU A 437 13.79 -6.54 -27.92
N LEU A 438 13.49 -7.07 -26.73
CA LEU A 438 13.93 -8.41 -26.32
C LEU A 438 13.43 -9.48 -27.31
N VAL A 439 12.12 -9.46 -27.62
CA VAL A 439 11.52 -10.42 -28.53
C VAL A 439 12.04 -10.28 -29.95
N THR A 440 12.30 -9.06 -30.40
CA THR A 440 12.85 -8.77 -31.74
C THR A 440 14.38 -8.90 -31.85
N GLY A 441 15.04 -9.24 -30.73
CA GLY A 441 16.49 -9.45 -30.68
C GLY A 441 17.36 -8.20 -30.63
N ARG A 442 16.80 -7.02 -30.38
CA ARG A 442 17.50 -5.75 -30.14
C ARG A 442 17.97 -5.64 -28.70
N LEU A 443 18.85 -6.58 -28.29
CA LEU A 443 19.15 -6.80 -26.87
C LEU A 443 19.81 -5.62 -26.16
N LEU A 444 20.69 -4.87 -26.85
CA LEU A 444 21.36 -3.70 -26.27
C LEU A 444 20.40 -2.52 -26.06
N ASP A 445 19.45 -2.32 -26.99
CA ASP A 445 18.42 -1.32 -26.82
C ASP A 445 17.47 -1.73 -25.69
N ALA A 446 17.04 -2.99 -25.65
CA ALA A 446 16.23 -3.53 -24.57
C ALA A 446 16.87 -3.30 -23.19
N ARG A 447 18.19 -3.59 -23.06
CA ARG A 447 18.95 -3.33 -21.84
C ARG A 447 18.93 -1.84 -21.47
N ARG A 448 19.16 -0.96 -22.41
CA ARG A 448 19.14 0.49 -22.17
C ARG A 448 17.78 0.93 -21.66
N HIS A 449 16.70 0.58 -22.34
CA HIS A 449 15.37 1.05 -22.00
C HIS A 449 14.85 0.46 -20.68
N VAL A 450 15.17 -0.80 -20.34
CA VAL A 450 14.78 -1.34 -19.03
C VAL A 450 15.57 -0.68 -17.88
N LEU A 451 16.83 -0.32 -18.09
CA LEU A 451 17.62 0.43 -17.09
C LEU A 451 17.08 1.85 -16.90
N GLU A 452 16.70 2.54 -17.99
CA GLU A 452 16.01 3.84 -17.90
C GLU A 452 14.67 3.72 -17.15
N ALA A 453 13.88 2.68 -17.42
CA ALA A 453 12.62 2.43 -16.72
C ALA A 453 12.84 2.18 -15.20
N LEU A 454 13.88 1.43 -14.85
CA LEU A 454 14.27 1.21 -13.45
C LEU A 454 14.70 2.52 -12.78
N GLN A 455 15.53 3.33 -13.45
CA GLN A 455 15.96 4.62 -12.93
C GLN A 455 14.77 5.54 -12.63
N LEU A 456 13.86 5.73 -13.59
CA LEU A 456 12.64 6.53 -13.40
C LEU A 456 11.80 6.03 -12.23
N THR A 457 11.70 4.72 -12.07
CA THR A 457 10.96 4.12 -10.97
C THR A 457 11.59 4.45 -9.63
N GLU A 458 12.92 4.39 -9.53
CA GLU A 458 13.63 4.72 -8.30
C GLU A 458 13.49 6.22 -7.93
N GLU A 459 13.50 7.09 -8.91
CA GLU A 459 13.29 8.53 -8.70
C GLU A 459 11.90 8.82 -8.11
N LEU A 460 10.88 8.04 -8.53
CA LEU A 460 9.51 8.16 -8.06
C LEU A 460 9.28 7.57 -6.66
N ARG A 461 10.20 6.73 -6.17
CA ARG A 461 10.05 6.03 -4.89
C ARG A 461 9.83 6.95 -3.69
N GLY A 462 10.49 8.10 -3.66
CA GLY A 462 10.38 9.07 -2.57
C GLY A 462 8.99 9.69 -2.38
N SER A 463 8.10 9.53 -3.37
CA SER A 463 6.72 10.02 -3.33
C SER A 463 5.69 8.95 -2.96
N ILE A 464 6.12 7.69 -2.77
CA ILE A 464 5.20 6.57 -2.50
C ILE A 464 5.00 6.42 -1.00
N THR A 465 3.78 6.71 -0.54
CA THR A 465 3.35 6.59 0.84
C THR A 465 2.31 5.46 0.98
N GLY A 466 2.31 4.78 2.11
CA GLY A 466 1.37 3.70 2.41
C GLY A 466 1.86 2.28 2.08
N PRO A 467 1.43 1.27 2.87
CA PRO A 467 1.89 -0.12 2.73
C PRO A 467 1.47 -0.78 1.41
N SER A 468 0.22 -0.58 0.98
CA SER A 468 -0.32 -1.17 -0.26
C SER A 468 0.35 -0.58 -1.51
N ALA A 469 0.56 0.74 -1.53
CA ALA A 469 1.27 1.42 -2.61
C ALA A 469 2.74 0.96 -2.69
N ARG A 470 3.38 0.72 -1.54
CA ARG A 470 4.74 0.14 -1.48
C ARG A 470 4.79 -1.30 -1.99
N ALA A 471 3.82 -2.14 -1.65
CA ALA A 471 3.74 -3.52 -2.14
C ALA A 471 3.51 -3.56 -3.66
N SER A 472 2.60 -2.74 -4.19
CA SER A 472 2.38 -2.61 -5.63
C SER A 472 3.62 -2.09 -6.36
N TYR A 473 4.31 -1.13 -5.78
CA TYR A 473 5.58 -0.62 -6.28
C TYR A 473 6.66 -1.72 -6.32
N ALA A 474 6.81 -2.49 -5.24
CA ALA A 474 7.77 -3.60 -5.17
C ALA A 474 7.51 -4.64 -6.27
N ALA A 475 6.25 -4.98 -6.54
CA ALA A 475 5.87 -5.90 -7.61
C ALA A 475 6.22 -5.35 -9.01
N VAL A 476 6.00 -4.07 -9.25
CA VAL A 476 6.37 -3.40 -10.52
C VAL A 476 7.88 -3.38 -10.71
N VAL A 477 8.63 -3.03 -9.67
CA VAL A 477 10.10 -3.02 -9.68
C VAL A 477 10.64 -4.40 -9.94
N HIS A 478 10.11 -5.42 -9.26
CA HIS A 478 10.48 -6.81 -9.47
C HIS A 478 10.31 -7.24 -10.94
N GLY A 479 9.17 -6.95 -11.56
CA GLY A 479 8.91 -7.25 -12.96
C GLY A 479 9.90 -6.60 -13.93
N ARG A 480 10.43 -5.42 -13.61
CA ARG A 480 11.47 -4.75 -14.41
C ARG A 480 12.83 -5.41 -14.24
N TYR A 481 13.19 -5.83 -13.02
CA TYR A 481 14.41 -6.60 -12.79
C TYR A 481 14.34 -8.00 -13.42
N GLU A 482 13.19 -8.66 -13.40
CA GLU A 482 12.93 -9.91 -14.14
C GLU A 482 13.20 -9.71 -15.63
N LEU A 483 12.68 -8.62 -16.21
CA LEU A 483 12.92 -8.28 -17.61
C LEU A 483 14.41 -8.01 -17.88
N LEU A 484 15.08 -7.26 -17.00
CA LEU A 484 16.53 -7.00 -17.11
C LEU A 484 17.34 -8.30 -17.07
N ALA A 485 17.06 -9.18 -16.12
CA ALA A 485 17.69 -10.49 -16.05
C ALA A 485 17.47 -11.31 -17.33
N GLY A 486 16.25 -11.29 -17.87
CA GLY A 486 15.92 -11.95 -19.13
C GLY A 486 16.72 -11.39 -20.31
N VAL A 487 16.87 -10.07 -20.41
CA VAL A 487 17.68 -9.41 -21.44
C VAL A 487 19.16 -9.79 -21.29
N LEU A 488 19.69 -9.76 -20.06
CA LEU A 488 21.07 -10.10 -19.77
C LEU A 488 21.38 -11.58 -20.06
N MET A 489 20.48 -12.50 -19.73
CA MET A 489 20.61 -13.91 -20.07
C MET A 489 20.53 -14.17 -21.59
N ALA A 490 19.71 -13.39 -22.31
CA ALA A 490 19.71 -13.43 -23.78
C ALA A 490 21.03 -12.90 -24.39
N LEU A 491 21.64 -11.88 -23.78
CA LEU A 491 22.99 -11.41 -24.15
C LEU A 491 24.05 -12.47 -23.81
N HIS A 492 23.96 -13.13 -22.64
CA HIS A 492 24.85 -14.23 -22.27
C HIS A 492 24.82 -15.36 -23.29
N ALA A 493 23.64 -15.76 -23.77
CA ALA A 493 23.50 -16.80 -24.79
C ALA A 493 24.23 -16.46 -26.10
N ARG A 494 24.37 -15.16 -26.42
CA ARG A 494 25.15 -14.68 -27.61
C ARG A 494 26.64 -14.47 -27.33
N GLN A 495 26.99 -14.12 -26.10
CA GLN A 495 28.33 -13.73 -25.67
C GLN A 495 28.61 -14.34 -24.28
N PRO A 496 28.83 -15.67 -24.19
CA PRO A 496 28.98 -16.36 -22.89
C PRO A 496 30.17 -15.89 -22.04
N ALA A 497 31.22 -15.37 -22.66
CA ALA A 497 32.41 -14.88 -21.94
C ALA A 497 32.32 -13.43 -21.46
N ALA A 498 31.23 -12.72 -21.74
CA ALA A 498 31.11 -11.29 -21.43
C ALA A 498 30.57 -11.00 -20.01
N GLY A 499 30.27 -12.03 -19.18
CA GLY A 499 29.82 -11.88 -17.79
C GLY A 499 28.36 -11.45 -17.63
N TRP A 500 27.56 -11.56 -18.69
CA TRP A 500 26.15 -11.17 -18.64
C TRP A 500 25.30 -12.02 -17.68
N ASP A 501 25.66 -13.26 -17.44
CA ASP A 501 25.00 -14.15 -16.45
C ASP A 501 25.26 -13.71 -15.01
N ALA A 502 26.47 -13.21 -14.72
CA ALA A 502 26.76 -12.59 -13.44
C ALA A 502 25.92 -11.32 -13.23
N ALA A 503 25.86 -10.44 -14.23
CA ALA A 503 25.02 -9.25 -14.18
C ALA A 503 23.52 -9.59 -14.05
N ALA A 504 23.06 -10.72 -14.63
CA ALA A 504 21.69 -11.19 -14.50
C ALA A 504 21.37 -11.67 -13.06
N LEU A 505 22.30 -12.35 -12.41
CA LEU A 505 22.19 -12.72 -11.01
C LEU A 505 22.15 -11.48 -10.10
N GLU A 506 22.99 -10.49 -10.34
CA GLU A 506 22.99 -9.22 -9.60
C GLU A 506 21.67 -8.46 -9.79
N ALA A 507 21.06 -8.52 -10.97
CA ALA A 507 19.72 -7.98 -11.20
C ALA A 507 18.65 -8.74 -10.40
N SER A 508 18.74 -10.08 -10.31
CA SER A 508 17.85 -10.91 -9.48
C SER A 508 17.97 -10.57 -7.99
N GLU A 509 19.19 -10.46 -7.49
CA GLU A 509 19.46 -10.04 -6.11
C GLU A 509 18.97 -8.61 -5.83
N SER A 510 19.08 -7.70 -6.79
CA SER A 510 18.55 -6.33 -6.68
C SER A 510 17.05 -6.31 -6.48
N ALA A 511 16.33 -7.22 -7.13
CA ALA A 511 14.88 -7.34 -6.97
C ALA A 511 14.47 -7.80 -5.57
N ARG A 512 15.28 -8.68 -4.92
CA ARG A 512 14.93 -9.37 -3.67
C ARG A 512 15.44 -8.68 -2.42
N ALA A 513 16.69 -8.23 -2.45
CA ALA A 513 17.38 -7.69 -1.28
C ALA A 513 16.69 -6.44 -0.71
N ARG A 514 16.00 -5.71 -1.55
CA ARG A 514 15.45 -4.38 -1.24
C ARG A 514 14.41 -4.36 -0.13
N ALA A 515 13.40 -5.19 -0.20
CA ALA A 515 12.29 -5.16 0.76
C ALA A 515 12.73 -5.58 2.17
N LEU A 516 13.54 -6.64 2.27
CA LEU A 516 14.05 -7.10 3.57
C LEU A 516 15.07 -6.12 4.16
N LEU A 517 15.92 -5.53 3.32
CA LEU A 517 16.92 -4.57 3.78
C LEU A 517 16.27 -3.26 4.25
N GLU A 518 15.14 -2.85 3.66
CA GLU A 518 14.36 -1.70 4.13
C GLU A 518 13.79 -1.96 5.53
N VAL A 519 13.21 -3.13 5.75
CA VAL A 519 12.66 -3.50 7.06
C VAL A 519 13.78 -3.63 8.10
N LEU A 520 14.88 -4.30 7.76
CA LEU A 520 16.05 -4.40 8.63
C LEU A 520 16.69 -3.03 8.90
N THR A 521 16.60 -2.09 7.99
CA THR A 521 17.09 -0.72 8.16
C THR A 521 16.11 0.12 8.99
N ALA A 522 14.81 -0.02 8.80
CA ALA A 522 13.78 0.69 9.56
C ALA A 522 13.72 0.23 11.03
N ALA A 523 13.94 -1.06 11.31
CA ALA A 523 14.02 -1.61 12.67
C ALA A 523 15.26 -1.10 13.45
N ARG A 524 16.18 -0.39 12.79
CA ARG A 524 17.50 0.03 13.28
C ARG A 524 17.65 1.52 13.60
N VAL A 525 16.58 2.27 13.70
CA VAL A 525 16.57 3.71 14.10
C VAL A 525 17.37 3.98 15.40
N ASP A 526 17.62 2.97 16.23
CA ASP A 526 18.48 3.09 17.42
C ASP A 526 20.00 3.08 17.13
N ILE A 527 20.44 2.76 15.90
CA ILE A 527 21.88 2.67 15.55
C ILE A 527 22.41 4.03 15.08
N GLU A 528 21.57 4.93 14.68
CA GLU A 528 21.94 6.33 14.45
C GLU A 528 22.53 7.00 15.72
N ARG A 529 22.32 6.43 16.91
CA ARG A 529 22.95 6.91 18.15
C ARG A 529 24.47 6.74 18.16
N ASP A 530 25.02 5.81 17.40
CA ASP A 530 26.46 5.55 17.32
C ASP A 530 27.17 6.41 16.24
N VAL A 531 26.42 7.12 15.39
CA VAL A 531 26.98 8.05 14.40
C VAL A 531 27.22 9.41 15.06
N ASP A 532 28.33 10.04 14.70
CA ASP A 532 28.68 11.38 15.16
C ASP A 532 27.51 12.37 15.05
N PRO A 533 27.14 13.07 16.15
CA PRO A 533 26.01 14.01 16.12
C PRO A 533 26.16 15.13 15.09
N GLY A 534 27.39 15.51 14.74
CA GLY A 534 27.69 16.50 13.71
C GLY A 534 27.33 16.00 12.33
N LEU A 535 27.70 14.74 12.00
CA LEU A 535 27.37 14.12 10.71
C LEU A 535 25.85 13.97 10.54
N ARG A 536 25.12 13.68 11.64
CA ARG A 536 23.63 13.63 11.62
C ARG A 536 23.01 15.02 11.41
N ALA A 537 23.62 16.07 11.95
CA ALA A 537 23.19 17.43 11.71
C ALA A 537 23.43 17.84 10.24
N GLU A 538 24.58 17.44 9.67
CA GLU A 538 24.89 17.65 8.26
C GLU A 538 23.90 16.93 7.35
N GLU A 539 23.51 15.69 7.67
CA GLU A 539 22.55 14.91 6.91
C GLU A 539 21.15 15.59 6.87
N ARG A 540 20.66 16.01 8.02
CA ARG A 540 19.39 16.76 8.10
C ARG A 540 19.43 18.08 7.30
N ALA A 541 20.50 18.84 7.43
CA ALA A 541 20.67 20.08 6.69
C ALA A 541 20.73 19.84 5.16
N LEU A 542 21.32 18.74 4.75
CA LEU A 542 21.41 18.32 3.34
C LEU A 542 20.04 17.86 2.80
N GLU A 543 19.26 17.14 3.60
CA GLU A 543 17.88 16.77 3.26
C GLU A 543 16.98 18.00 3.10
N GLU A 544 17.08 18.99 4.00
CA GLU A 544 16.34 20.25 3.87
C GLU A 544 16.75 21.03 2.61
N ARG A 545 18.05 21.07 2.28
CA ARG A 545 18.54 21.73 1.05
C ARG A 545 18.02 21.01 -0.20
N THR A 546 18.04 19.68 -0.20
CA THR A 546 17.52 18.85 -1.29
C THR A 546 16.00 19.06 -1.46
N GLY A 547 15.26 19.13 -0.36
CA GLY A 547 13.83 19.46 -0.37
C GLY A 547 13.53 20.85 -0.97
N ARG A 548 14.31 21.88 -0.60
CA ARG A 548 14.17 23.21 -1.17
C ARG A 548 14.49 23.25 -2.67
N ALA A 549 15.56 22.61 -3.10
CA ALA A 549 15.93 22.53 -4.50
C ALA A 549 14.88 21.80 -5.35
N ARG A 550 14.28 20.71 -4.84
CA ARG A 550 13.16 20.04 -5.51
C ARG A 550 11.93 20.92 -5.64
N LYS A 551 11.58 21.68 -4.56
CA LYS A 551 10.47 22.67 -4.63
C LYS A 551 10.75 23.77 -5.65
N ALA A 552 11.99 24.24 -5.72
CA ALA A 552 12.42 25.22 -6.71
C ALA A 552 12.32 24.69 -8.14
N LEU A 553 12.70 23.43 -8.38
CA LEU A 553 12.59 22.80 -9.70
C LEU A 553 11.12 22.73 -10.13
N VAL A 554 10.23 22.27 -9.26
CA VAL A 554 8.79 22.21 -9.54
C VAL A 554 8.23 23.60 -9.82
N ALA A 555 8.65 24.64 -9.08
CA ALA A 555 8.20 26.02 -9.29
C ALA A 555 8.71 26.61 -10.61
N VAL A 556 9.90 26.23 -11.05
CA VAL A 556 10.48 26.67 -12.34
C VAL A 556 9.81 25.96 -13.52
N LEU A 557 9.61 24.63 -13.39
CA LEU A 557 8.93 23.84 -14.42
C LEU A 557 7.45 24.20 -14.58
N GLY A 558 6.82 24.78 -13.55
CA GLY A 558 5.45 25.32 -13.61
C GLY A 558 5.32 26.69 -14.29
N ARG A 559 6.42 27.33 -14.70
CA ARG A 559 6.43 28.60 -15.43
C ARG A 559 6.75 28.34 -16.90
N GLU A 560 5.97 28.94 -17.81
CA GLU A 560 6.28 28.84 -19.25
C GLU A 560 7.66 29.50 -19.55
N HIS A 561 8.57 28.74 -20.16
CA HIS A 561 9.84 29.18 -20.79
C HIS A 561 10.98 29.69 -19.89
N HIS A 562 11.48 28.85 -18.95
CA HIS A 562 12.76 29.12 -18.30
C HIS A 562 13.69 27.87 -18.23
N PRO A 563 14.12 27.28 -19.37
CA PRO A 563 14.95 26.09 -19.37
C PRO A 563 16.29 26.29 -18.66
N ALA A 564 16.90 27.46 -18.75
CA ALA A 564 18.17 27.76 -18.10
C ALA A 564 18.09 27.79 -16.56
N GLU A 565 16.93 28.16 -16.00
CA GLU A 565 16.69 28.12 -14.56
C GLU A 565 16.46 26.67 -14.10
N ALA A 566 15.73 25.87 -14.87
CA ALA A 566 15.55 24.44 -14.61
C ALA A 566 16.88 23.70 -14.61
N ASP A 567 17.71 23.90 -15.64
CA ASP A 567 19.07 23.34 -15.74
C ASP A 567 19.98 23.75 -14.58
N ALA A 568 19.80 24.97 -14.02
CA ALA A 568 20.56 25.43 -12.88
C ALA A 568 20.17 24.67 -11.59
N VAL A 569 18.87 24.47 -11.38
CA VAL A 569 18.35 23.73 -10.21
C VAL A 569 18.65 22.24 -10.33
N GLU A 570 18.61 21.68 -11.53
CA GLU A 570 19.00 20.27 -11.77
C GLU A 570 20.49 20.06 -11.45
N ARG A 571 21.38 20.97 -11.86
CA ARG A 571 22.79 20.91 -11.48
C ARG A 571 23.02 21.07 -9.97
N GLU A 572 22.22 21.89 -9.28
CA GLU A 572 22.23 21.98 -7.82
C GLU A 572 21.83 20.62 -7.20
N LEU A 573 20.77 19.99 -7.68
CA LEU A 573 20.35 18.67 -7.22
C LEU A 573 21.40 17.57 -7.45
N GLU A 574 22.10 17.61 -8.58
CA GLU A 574 23.26 16.71 -8.82
C GLU A 574 24.39 16.97 -7.83
N GLY A 575 24.71 18.23 -7.57
CA GLY A 575 25.69 18.61 -6.55
C GLY A 575 25.32 18.10 -5.14
N LEU A 576 24.05 18.24 -4.76
CA LEU A 576 23.52 17.75 -3.49
C LEU A 576 23.52 16.21 -3.40
N ARG A 577 23.30 15.51 -4.50
CA ARG A 577 23.47 14.03 -4.57
C ARG A 577 24.90 13.62 -4.29
N ALA A 578 25.86 14.24 -4.96
CA ALA A 578 27.29 13.96 -4.74
C ALA A 578 27.75 14.33 -3.32
N GLU A 579 27.20 15.37 -2.72
CA GLU A 579 27.46 15.75 -1.33
C GLU A 579 26.89 14.69 -0.35
N ARG A 580 25.69 14.16 -0.63
CA ARG A 580 25.06 13.09 0.14
C ARG A 580 25.88 11.81 0.10
N GLU A 581 26.37 11.40 -1.07
CA GLU A 581 27.23 10.22 -1.19
C GLU A 581 28.53 10.35 -0.37
N ARG A 582 29.14 11.54 -0.41
CA ARG A 582 30.34 11.83 0.40
C ARG A 582 30.07 11.83 1.90
N LEU A 583 28.92 12.38 2.31
CA LEU A 583 28.51 12.37 3.70
C LEU A 583 28.22 10.96 4.20
N GLN A 584 27.51 10.16 3.43
CA GLN A 584 27.26 8.76 3.76
C GLN A 584 28.56 7.94 3.82
N ALA A 585 29.54 8.22 2.97
CA ALA A 585 30.86 7.61 3.08
C ALA A 585 31.57 7.98 4.38
N LYS A 586 31.49 9.24 4.82
CA LYS A 586 32.02 9.68 6.14
C LYS A 586 31.31 8.99 7.29
N MET A 587 29.97 8.90 7.25
CA MET A 587 29.18 8.22 8.28
C MET A 587 29.54 6.73 8.37
N ARG A 588 29.75 6.06 7.22
CA ARG A 588 30.25 4.67 7.18
C ARG A 588 31.63 4.52 7.79
N ALA A 589 32.52 5.45 7.51
CA ALA A 589 33.88 5.42 8.07
C ALA A 589 33.91 5.70 9.58
N SER A 590 32.95 6.48 10.10
CA SER A 590 32.88 6.85 11.52
C SER A 590 32.20 5.79 12.41
N SER A 591 31.35 4.93 11.85
CA SER A 591 30.62 3.90 12.59
C SER A 591 30.66 2.57 11.84
N PRO A 592 31.39 1.56 12.35
CA PRO A 592 31.36 0.20 11.79
C PRO A 592 29.96 -0.41 11.75
N ARG A 593 29.11 -0.04 12.71
CA ARG A 593 27.71 -0.45 12.75
C ARG A 593 26.90 0.24 11.65
N TYR A 594 27.10 1.52 11.44
CA TYR A 594 26.48 2.25 10.32
C TYR A 594 27.02 1.77 8.97
N ALA A 595 28.30 1.43 8.88
CA ALA A 595 28.91 0.84 7.67
C ALA A 595 28.31 -0.51 7.30
N ALA A 596 28.01 -1.34 8.29
CA ALA A 596 27.31 -2.62 8.09
C ALA A 596 25.84 -2.45 7.70
N LEU A 597 25.29 -1.24 7.82
CA LEU A 597 23.89 -0.88 7.63
C LEU A 597 23.64 0.08 6.46
N ALA A 598 24.70 0.56 5.81
CA ALA A 598 24.55 1.36 4.61
C ALA A 598 23.60 0.65 3.63
N PRO A 599 22.81 1.38 2.83
CA PRO A 599 21.87 0.77 1.91
C PRO A 599 22.60 -0.31 1.14
N ALA A 600 22.28 -1.57 1.48
CA ALA A 600 23.01 -2.69 0.96
C ALA A 600 22.73 -2.72 -0.53
N ARG A 601 23.71 -2.38 -1.31
CA ARG A 601 23.70 -2.78 -2.71
C ARG A 601 23.66 -4.30 -2.75
N PRO A 602 23.03 -4.89 -3.74
CA PRO A 602 23.10 -6.33 -3.95
C PRO A 602 24.57 -6.75 -4.00
N LEU A 603 24.88 -7.91 -3.42
CA LEU A 603 26.21 -8.46 -3.52
C LEU A 603 26.51 -8.82 -4.97
N SER A 604 27.70 -8.44 -5.45
CA SER A 604 28.22 -8.93 -6.70
C SER A 604 28.53 -10.43 -6.60
N VAL A 605 28.56 -11.11 -7.73
CA VAL A 605 28.94 -12.54 -7.78
C VAL A 605 30.31 -12.77 -7.14
N GLU A 606 31.26 -11.85 -7.31
CA GLU A 606 32.57 -11.96 -6.71
C GLU A 606 32.56 -11.83 -5.19
N GLU A 607 31.73 -10.94 -4.64
CA GLU A 607 31.54 -10.81 -3.18
C GLU A 607 30.83 -12.05 -2.62
N ILE A 608 29.83 -12.58 -3.31
CA ILE A 608 29.18 -13.86 -2.92
C ILE A 608 30.24 -14.97 -2.85
N ARG A 609 31.12 -15.08 -3.85
CA ARG A 609 32.16 -16.12 -3.92
C ARG A 609 33.24 -15.96 -2.86
N SER A 610 33.68 -14.75 -2.60
CA SER A 610 34.84 -14.48 -1.75
C SER A 610 34.47 -14.31 -0.27
N GLU A 611 33.33 -13.66 0.03
CA GLU A 611 32.96 -13.26 1.37
C GLU A 611 31.90 -14.17 2.01
N LEU A 612 30.98 -14.71 1.19
CA LEU A 612 29.85 -15.47 1.69
C LEU A 612 30.09 -16.98 1.67
N LEU A 613 30.73 -17.50 0.60
CA LEU A 613 30.88 -18.93 0.38
C LEU A 613 32.27 -19.45 0.81
N ASP A 614 32.28 -20.64 1.41
CA ASP A 614 33.47 -21.42 1.63
C ASP A 614 33.67 -22.48 0.52
N GLY A 615 34.73 -23.29 0.62
CA GLY A 615 35.01 -24.34 -0.37
C GLY A 615 33.99 -25.50 -0.37
N SER A 616 33.11 -25.57 0.62
CA SER A 616 32.13 -26.65 0.81
C SER A 616 30.70 -26.22 0.58
N THR A 617 30.46 -24.93 0.30
CA THR A 617 29.13 -24.33 0.15
C THR A 617 28.91 -23.81 -1.26
N ALA A 618 27.73 -24.01 -1.81
CA ALA A 618 27.27 -23.39 -3.05
C ALA A 618 25.91 -22.70 -2.83
N LEU A 619 25.74 -21.55 -3.48
CA LEU A 619 24.46 -20.86 -3.59
C LEU A 619 23.73 -21.35 -4.84
N VAL A 620 22.45 -21.63 -4.72
CA VAL A 620 21.56 -21.98 -5.83
C VAL A 620 20.42 -20.98 -5.83
N GLU A 621 20.42 -20.07 -6.79
CA GLU A 621 19.43 -19.01 -6.89
C GLU A 621 18.52 -19.20 -8.09
N TYR A 622 17.22 -18.96 -7.88
CA TYR A 622 16.20 -19.05 -8.90
C TYR A 622 15.52 -17.69 -9.12
N LEU A 623 15.18 -17.39 -10.36
CA LEU A 623 14.28 -16.30 -10.75
C LEU A 623 13.20 -16.90 -11.64
N VAL A 624 11.95 -16.91 -11.14
CA VAL A 624 10.81 -17.53 -11.81
C VAL A 624 10.02 -16.49 -12.61
N GLY A 625 10.30 -16.42 -13.90
CA GLY A 625 9.66 -15.50 -14.83
C GLY A 625 8.48 -16.10 -15.58
N GLU A 626 7.62 -15.25 -16.15
CA GLU A 626 6.37 -15.68 -16.82
C GLU A 626 6.61 -16.63 -18.01
N ARG A 627 7.56 -16.31 -18.89
CA ARG A 627 7.87 -17.06 -20.12
C ARG A 627 9.07 -17.98 -19.95
N GLN A 628 10.07 -17.54 -19.24
CA GLN A 628 11.31 -18.23 -18.94
C GLN A 628 11.73 -17.93 -17.52
N SER A 629 12.31 -18.91 -16.86
CA SER A 629 12.92 -18.79 -15.55
C SER A 629 14.41 -19.06 -15.65
N PHE A 630 15.14 -18.71 -14.61
CA PHE A 630 16.60 -18.86 -14.60
C PHE A 630 17.04 -19.50 -13.29
N VAL A 631 18.16 -20.21 -13.36
CA VAL A 631 18.86 -20.74 -12.20
C VAL A 631 20.33 -20.43 -12.32
N TRP A 632 20.94 -20.01 -11.22
CA TRP A 632 22.38 -19.81 -11.08
C TRP A 632 22.89 -20.67 -9.93
N VAL A 633 24.05 -21.28 -10.11
CA VAL A 633 24.82 -21.95 -9.07
C VAL A 633 26.14 -21.22 -8.93
N VAL A 634 26.34 -20.58 -7.78
CA VAL A 634 27.57 -19.89 -7.43
C VAL A 634 28.37 -20.74 -6.45
N SER A 635 29.61 -20.98 -6.74
CA SER A 635 30.59 -21.65 -5.85
C SER A 635 31.90 -20.88 -5.86
N ARG A 636 32.81 -21.20 -4.96
CA ARG A 636 34.15 -20.61 -5.01
C ARG A 636 34.87 -20.84 -6.35
N SER A 637 34.59 -21.93 -7.05
CA SER A 637 35.20 -22.27 -8.32
C SER A 637 34.60 -21.52 -9.52
N GLY A 638 33.40 -20.99 -9.42
CA GLY A 638 32.77 -20.27 -10.55
C GLY A 638 31.28 -20.10 -10.43
N LEU A 639 30.70 -19.57 -11.52
CA LEU A 639 29.27 -19.38 -11.75
C LEU A 639 28.82 -20.35 -12.87
N ARG A 640 27.69 -20.97 -12.65
CA ARG A 640 26.96 -21.76 -13.66
C ARG A 640 25.54 -21.25 -13.75
N SER A 641 25.05 -20.95 -14.93
CA SER A 641 23.68 -20.50 -15.16
C SER A 641 22.93 -21.38 -16.14
N ALA A 642 21.62 -21.45 -16.05
CA ALA A 642 20.77 -22.15 -17.01
C ALA A 642 19.39 -21.50 -17.11
N VAL A 643 18.75 -21.72 -18.27
CA VAL A 643 17.37 -21.33 -18.55
C VAL A 643 16.43 -22.48 -18.15
N LEU A 644 15.35 -22.13 -17.47
CA LEU A 644 14.29 -23.02 -17.01
C LEU A 644 12.96 -22.69 -17.72
N PRO A 645 11.96 -23.59 -17.69
CA PRO A 645 10.63 -23.29 -18.17
C PRO A 645 9.98 -22.10 -17.45
N GLY A 646 8.97 -21.51 -18.07
CA GLY A 646 8.22 -20.40 -17.49
C GLY A 646 7.39 -20.80 -16.28
N ARG A 647 6.99 -19.79 -15.51
CA ARG A 647 6.28 -19.83 -14.22
C ARG A 647 5.18 -20.89 -14.16
N ARG A 648 4.24 -20.89 -15.10
CA ARG A 648 3.08 -21.81 -15.10
C ARG A 648 3.44 -23.30 -15.11
N LEU A 649 4.57 -23.66 -15.73
CA LEU A 649 5.01 -25.06 -15.75
C LEU A 649 5.65 -25.44 -14.42
N ILE A 650 6.44 -24.55 -13.83
CA ILE A 650 7.06 -24.74 -12.53
C ILE A 650 5.99 -24.83 -11.43
N GLU A 651 5.03 -23.91 -11.41
CA GLU A 651 3.93 -23.90 -10.44
C GLU A 651 3.11 -25.18 -10.46
N ARG A 652 2.76 -25.65 -11.65
CA ARG A 652 2.03 -26.94 -11.80
C ARG A 652 2.84 -28.11 -11.24
N ALA A 653 4.13 -28.16 -11.54
CA ALA A 653 4.99 -29.23 -11.05
C ALA A 653 5.16 -29.16 -9.52
N VAL A 654 5.32 -27.96 -8.96
CA VAL A 654 5.39 -27.73 -7.51
C VAL A 654 4.09 -28.14 -6.82
N THR A 655 2.95 -27.70 -7.33
CA THR A 655 1.63 -28.04 -6.78
C THR A 655 1.44 -29.54 -6.72
N ALA A 656 1.74 -30.25 -7.81
CA ALA A 656 1.61 -31.68 -7.88
C ALA A 656 2.49 -32.45 -6.87
N VAL A 657 3.72 -31.95 -6.62
CA VAL A 657 4.61 -32.52 -5.59
C VAL A 657 4.10 -32.18 -4.19
N ARG A 658 3.70 -30.94 -3.94
CA ARG A 658 3.23 -30.48 -2.63
C ARG A 658 1.97 -31.23 -2.20
N GLU A 659 0.98 -31.35 -3.07
CA GLU A 659 -0.25 -32.10 -2.80
C GLU A 659 0.10 -33.55 -2.40
N ARG A 660 1.02 -34.18 -3.13
CA ARG A 660 1.45 -35.55 -2.82
C ARG A 660 2.15 -35.65 -1.45
N TRP A 661 2.97 -34.70 -1.08
CA TRP A 661 3.75 -34.73 0.15
C TRP A 661 2.98 -34.23 1.39
N SER A 662 1.93 -33.46 1.22
CA SER A 662 1.11 -32.95 2.32
C SER A 662 -0.12 -33.79 2.64
N ASP A 663 -0.52 -34.71 1.73
CA ASP A 663 -1.68 -35.57 1.89
C ASP A 663 -1.24 -36.98 2.29
N PRO A 664 -1.60 -37.48 3.51
CA PRO A 664 -1.26 -38.81 3.98
C PRO A 664 -1.90 -39.92 3.14
N ASP A 665 -3.07 -39.68 2.55
CA ASP A 665 -3.86 -40.66 1.80
C ASP A 665 -3.54 -40.65 0.29
N ALA A 666 -2.65 -39.76 -0.17
CA ALA A 666 -2.29 -39.67 -1.58
C ALA A 666 -1.61 -40.97 -2.07
N VAL A 667 -2.04 -41.43 -3.24
CA VAL A 667 -1.48 -42.63 -3.88
C VAL A 667 0.01 -42.47 -4.16
N ASP A 668 0.83 -43.43 -3.76
CA ASP A 668 2.25 -43.45 -4.03
C ASP A 668 2.53 -43.54 -5.54
N ASP A 669 3.17 -42.51 -6.09
CA ASP A 669 3.59 -42.43 -7.50
C ASP A 669 5.04 -42.91 -7.72
N GLY A 670 5.64 -43.55 -6.73
CA GLY A 670 7.04 -43.93 -6.76
C GLY A 670 8.00 -42.76 -6.83
N GLY A 671 7.55 -41.55 -6.47
CA GLY A 671 8.33 -40.31 -6.50
C GLY A 671 8.51 -39.69 -7.90
N GLU A 672 7.67 -40.07 -8.88
CA GLU A 672 7.82 -39.58 -10.28
C GLU A 672 7.61 -38.05 -10.39
N ARG A 673 6.64 -37.50 -9.67
CA ARG A 673 6.40 -36.03 -9.65
C ARG A 673 7.59 -35.29 -9.12
N ALA A 674 8.21 -35.77 -8.02
CA ALA A 674 9.40 -35.18 -7.45
C ALA A 674 10.61 -35.31 -8.40
N ARG A 675 10.77 -36.45 -9.11
CA ARG A 675 11.78 -36.63 -10.15
C ARG A 675 11.57 -35.67 -11.32
N ALA A 676 10.32 -35.48 -11.75
CA ALA A 676 10.00 -34.57 -12.84
C ALA A 676 10.34 -33.11 -12.46
N LEU A 677 9.96 -32.66 -11.27
CA LEU A 677 10.32 -31.34 -10.76
C LEU A 677 11.85 -31.20 -10.64
N SER A 678 12.53 -32.19 -10.05
CA SER A 678 13.99 -32.17 -9.92
C SER A 678 14.69 -32.04 -11.26
N ARG A 679 14.29 -32.85 -12.26
CA ARG A 679 14.82 -32.74 -13.63
C ARG A 679 14.63 -31.36 -14.23
N MET A 680 13.48 -30.75 -13.94
CA MET A 680 13.12 -29.41 -14.45
C MET A 680 13.98 -28.31 -13.85
N VAL A 681 14.17 -28.29 -12.52
CA VAL A 681 14.74 -27.13 -11.81
C VAL A 681 16.20 -27.33 -11.39
N LEU A 682 16.68 -28.57 -11.25
CA LEU A 682 18.05 -28.91 -10.87
C LEU A 682 18.83 -29.57 -12.01
N GLY A 683 18.13 -30.29 -12.92
CA GLY A 683 18.76 -31.00 -14.04
C GLY A 683 19.70 -30.14 -14.88
N PRO A 684 19.33 -28.92 -15.29
CA PRO A 684 20.17 -28.06 -16.13
C PRO A 684 21.49 -27.61 -15.47
N VAL A 685 21.62 -27.72 -14.14
CA VAL A 685 22.80 -27.31 -13.34
C VAL A 685 23.36 -28.46 -12.50
N ALA A 686 22.99 -29.69 -12.80
CA ALA A 686 23.32 -30.85 -11.98
C ALA A 686 24.83 -31.07 -11.79
N ASP A 687 25.62 -30.71 -12.79
CA ASP A 687 27.07 -30.75 -12.80
C ASP A 687 27.71 -29.78 -11.80
N ALA A 688 27.04 -28.72 -11.41
CA ALA A 688 27.51 -27.72 -10.47
C ALA A 688 27.09 -27.98 -9.01
N LEU A 689 26.25 -28.99 -8.73
CA LEU A 689 25.74 -29.33 -7.41
C LEU A 689 26.72 -30.21 -6.59
N GLY A 690 28.01 -29.93 -6.64
CA GLY A 690 29.04 -30.75 -5.98
C GLY A 690 29.29 -30.40 -4.51
N ALA A 691 28.81 -29.28 -4.01
CA ALA A 691 29.08 -28.77 -2.67
C ALA A 691 28.38 -29.58 -1.58
N ARG A 692 28.98 -29.63 -0.37
CA ARG A 692 28.37 -30.30 0.81
C ARG A 692 27.13 -29.56 1.31
N THR A 693 27.16 -28.24 1.27
CA THR A 693 26.05 -27.38 1.68
C THR A 693 25.49 -26.64 0.46
N LEU A 694 24.17 -26.70 0.26
CA LEU A 694 23.45 -25.96 -0.75
C LEU A 694 22.58 -24.90 -0.05
N VAL A 695 22.88 -23.64 -0.30
CA VAL A 695 22.03 -22.51 0.11
C VAL A 695 21.13 -22.16 -1.06
N VAL A 696 19.84 -22.40 -0.88
CA VAL A 696 18.84 -22.25 -1.94
C VAL A 696 18.10 -20.92 -1.74
N VAL A 697 18.21 -20.03 -2.72
CA VAL A 697 17.41 -18.82 -2.83
C VAL A 697 16.29 -19.12 -3.84
N ALA A 698 15.18 -19.62 -3.30
CA ALA A 698 14.04 -20.01 -4.11
C ALA A 698 13.17 -18.81 -4.47
N ASP A 699 12.37 -18.94 -5.55
CA ASP A 699 11.45 -17.91 -6.03
C ASP A 699 10.08 -18.47 -6.33
N GLY A 700 9.04 -17.66 -6.09
CA GLY A 700 7.67 -18.05 -6.36
C GLY A 700 7.29 -19.36 -5.68
N ALA A 701 6.57 -20.21 -6.38
CA ALA A 701 6.12 -21.50 -5.86
C ALA A 701 7.26 -22.43 -5.38
N LEU A 702 8.49 -22.25 -5.86
CA LEU A 702 9.64 -23.06 -5.42
C LEU A 702 9.95 -22.89 -3.93
N GLN A 703 9.55 -21.78 -3.31
CA GLN A 703 9.69 -21.56 -1.87
C GLN A 703 8.84 -22.52 -1.02
N GLN A 704 7.85 -23.18 -1.63
CA GLN A 704 6.94 -24.10 -0.96
C GLN A 704 7.44 -25.57 -0.99
N ILE A 705 8.65 -25.80 -1.49
CA ILE A 705 9.23 -27.14 -1.67
C ILE A 705 10.47 -27.31 -0.77
N PRO A 706 10.54 -28.37 0.05
CA PRO A 706 11.77 -28.75 0.72
C PRO A 706 12.75 -29.36 -0.28
N PHE A 707 13.67 -28.57 -0.81
CA PHE A 707 14.66 -29.06 -1.78
C PHE A 707 15.42 -30.29 -1.29
N ALA A 708 15.65 -30.41 0.01
CA ALA A 708 16.27 -31.57 0.64
C ALA A 708 15.59 -32.91 0.27
N ALA A 709 14.29 -32.90 0.05
CA ALA A 709 13.52 -34.10 -0.31
C ALA A 709 13.45 -34.37 -1.84
N LEU A 710 13.96 -33.47 -2.67
CA LEU A 710 14.01 -33.69 -4.11
C LEU A 710 15.07 -34.74 -4.45
N PRO A 711 14.76 -35.65 -5.41
CA PRO A 711 15.75 -36.55 -5.96
C PRO A 711 16.92 -35.82 -6.61
N ARG A 712 18.14 -36.29 -6.43
CA ARG A 712 19.29 -35.80 -7.16
C ARG A 712 19.14 -36.11 -8.64
N PRO A 713 19.30 -35.16 -9.57
CA PRO A 713 19.16 -35.41 -11.00
C PRO A 713 20.07 -36.56 -11.46
N GLY A 714 19.49 -37.54 -12.16
CA GLY A 714 20.23 -38.72 -12.64
C GLY A 714 20.52 -39.79 -11.57
N HIS A 715 20.10 -39.61 -10.32
CA HIS A 715 20.32 -40.57 -9.23
C HIS A 715 19.02 -40.97 -8.54
N SER A 716 19.04 -42.11 -7.84
CA SER A 716 17.94 -42.55 -6.97
C SER A 716 17.96 -41.89 -5.59
N GLN A 717 19.05 -41.30 -5.22
CA GLN A 717 19.26 -40.65 -3.91
C GLN A 717 18.59 -39.28 -3.88
N LEU A 718 18.12 -38.88 -2.72
CA LEU A 718 17.61 -37.53 -2.47
C LEU A 718 18.77 -36.55 -2.22
N LEU A 719 18.53 -35.26 -2.40
CA LEU A 719 19.55 -34.23 -2.10
C LEU A 719 20.07 -34.31 -0.65
N ILE A 720 19.17 -34.56 0.31
CA ILE A 720 19.53 -34.70 1.73
C ILE A 720 20.55 -35.82 2.00
N ASP A 721 20.64 -36.85 1.16
CA ASP A 721 21.60 -37.93 1.33
C ASP A 721 23.04 -37.47 1.16
N GLY A 722 23.28 -36.51 0.24
CA GLY A 722 24.61 -35.97 -0.06
C GLY A 722 24.84 -34.54 0.45
N HIS A 723 23.78 -33.79 0.65
CA HIS A 723 23.88 -32.34 0.87
C HIS A 723 23.13 -31.89 2.14
N THR A 724 23.67 -30.88 2.84
CA THR A 724 22.94 -30.06 3.77
C THR A 724 22.26 -28.96 2.96
N VAL A 725 20.92 -28.87 3.03
CA VAL A 725 20.15 -27.90 2.25
C VAL A 725 19.53 -26.88 3.18
N VAL A 726 19.72 -25.60 2.88
CA VAL A 726 19.23 -24.45 3.65
C VAL A 726 18.55 -23.49 2.72
N SER A 727 17.50 -22.85 3.15
CA SER A 727 16.81 -21.79 2.41
C SER A 727 17.32 -20.42 2.84
N SER A 728 17.35 -19.47 1.92
CA SER A 728 17.63 -18.06 2.22
C SER A 728 16.73 -17.16 1.36
N PRO A 729 16.24 -16.04 1.89
CA PRO A 729 15.43 -15.10 1.09
C PRO A 729 16.26 -14.42 0.01
N SER A 730 17.58 -14.19 0.23
CA SER A 730 18.51 -13.57 -0.71
C SER A 730 19.94 -13.81 -0.25
N ALA A 731 20.91 -13.84 -1.14
CA ALA A 731 22.32 -13.88 -0.78
C ALA A 731 22.76 -12.58 -0.08
N SER A 732 22.28 -11.45 -0.56
CA SER A 732 22.64 -10.11 -0.07
C SER A 732 22.15 -9.81 1.35
N VAL A 733 21.13 -10.54 1.83
CA VAL A 733 20.57 -10.37 3.19
C VAL A 733 21.42 -11.10 4.26
N LEU A 734 22.12 -12.16 3.91
CA LEU A 734 22.84 -13.00 4.86
C LEU A 734 23.89 -12.26 5.71
N PRO A 735 24.72 -11.35 5.17
CA PRO A 735 25.62 -10.55 5.98
C PRO A 735 24.89 -9.65 6.98
N ALA A 736 23.75 -9.09 6.58
CA ALA A 736 22.95 -8.20 7.42
C ALA A 736 22.31 -8.92 8.62
N LEU A 737 21.90 -10.17 8.45
CA LEU A 737 21.43 -11.04 9.55
C LEU A 737 22.55 -11.32 10.57
N GLY A 738 23.82 -11.37 10.11
CA GLY A 738 24.99 -11.58 10.96
C GLY A 738 25.39 -10.35 11.79
N ALA A 739 25.25 -9.16 11.24
CA ALA A 739 25.69 -7.92 11.87
C ALA A 739 24.82 -7.46 13.05
N ALA A 740 23.59 -7.94 13.15
CA ALA A 740 22.63 -7.57 14.21
C ALA A 740 23.05 -7.99 15.62
N HIS A 741 23.98 -8.92 15.78
CA HIS A 741 24.29 -9.62 17.05
C HIS A 741 25.65 -9.23 17.69
N GLY A 742 26.21 -8.10 17.37
CA GLY A 742 27.51 -7.65 17.88
C GLY A 742 27.50 -7.16 19.33
N GLY A 743 27.15 -8.01 20.29
CA GLY A 743 27.26 -7.71 21.73
C GLY A 743 26.49 -8.75 22.53
N GLY A 744 27.18 -9.74 23.10
CA GLY A 744 26.58 -10.77 23.92
C GLY A 744 25.83 -10.19 25.13
N VAL A 745 24.55 -9.99 24.98
CA VAL A 745 23.65 -9.67 26.10
C VAL A 745 23.48 -10.96 26.90
N ALA A 746 23.82 -10.92 28.18
CA ALA A 746 23.63 -12.05 29.07
C ALA A 746 22.13 -12.39 29.17
N GLY A 747 21.75 -13.57 28.69
CA GLY A 747 20.38 -14.07 28.67
C GLY A 747 20.35 -15.60 28.78
N PRO A 748 19.15 -16.19 28.82
CA PRO A 748 19.02 -17.64 28.84
C PRO A 748 19.53 -18.24 27.50
N GLU A 749 20.07 -19.46 27.61
CA GLU A 749 20.49 -20.21 26.41
C GLU A 749 19.29 -20.61 25.56
N LEU A 750 18.19 -20.95 26.22
CA LEU A 750 17.01 -21.48 25.57
C LEU A 750 15.74 -20.98 26.27
N ALA A 751 14.80 -20.46 25.48
CA ALA A 751 13.44 -20.19 25.93
C ALA A 751 12.47 -21.10 25.17
N ILE A 752 11.62 -21.83 25.88
CA ILE A 752 10.62 -22.74 25.33
C ILE A 752 9.24 -22.27 25.77
N LEU A 753 8.34 -22.08 24.81
CA LEU A 753 6.92 -21.82 25.01
C LEU A 753 6.14 -22.97 24.38
N ALA A 754 5.53 -23.84 25.20
CA ALA A 754 4.89 -25.05 24.70
C ALA A 754 3.60 -25.39 25.46
N ASP A 755 2.76 -26.23 24.86
CA ASP A 755 1.52 -26.75 25.47
C ASP A 755 0.66 -25.65 26.12
N PRO A 756 0.31 -24.55 25.39
CA PRO A 756 -0.47 -23.45 25.96
C PRO A 756 -1.86 -23.93 26.41
N ASP A 757 -2.39 -23.30 27.44
CA ASP A 757 -3.79 -23.49 27.82
C ASP A 757 -4.70 -22.76 26.82
N LEU A 758 -5.46 -23.53 26.08
CA LEU A 758 -6.34 -23.05 25.02
C LEU A 758 -7.78 -22.75 25.48
N GLY A 759 -8.03 -22.72 26.76
CA GLY A 759 -9.22 -22.13 27.36
C GLY A 759 -10.54 -22.92 27.25
N GLY A 760 -10.53 -24.19 26.89
CA GLY A 760 -11.72 -25.07 26.98
C GLY A 760 -13.01 -24.56 26.30
N GLY A 761 -12.92 -23.73 25.27
CA GLY A 761 -14.07 -23.23 24.50
C GLY A 761 -14.46 -21.77 24.77
N ARG A 762 -13.67 -20.99 25.52
CA ARG A 762 -13.85 -19.55 25.64
C ARG A 762 -13.39 -18.81 24.39
N ALA A 763 -14.07 -17.72 24.05
CA ALA A 763 -13.73 -16.90 22.90
C ALA A 763 -12.35 -16.23 23.12
N GLY A 764 -11.48 -16.37 22.13
CA GLY A 764 -10.19 -15.71 22.09
C GLY A 764 -10.26 -14.26 21.57
N PRO A 765 -9.10 -13.58 21.42
CA PRO A 765 -9.03 -12.25 20.86
C PRO A 765 -9.67 -12.17 19.46
N SER A 766 -10.20 -11.00 19.07
CA SER A 766 -10.87 -10.80 17.79
C SER A 766 -9.97 -11.13 16.57
N ALA A 767 -8.67 -10.90 16.67
CA ALA A 767 -7.70 -11.27 15.65
C ALA A 767 -7.59 -12.79 15.47
N LEU A 768 -7.57 -13.57 16.57
CA LEU A 768 -7.57 -15.02 16.53
C LEU A 768 -8.86 -15.56 15.89
N LEU A 769 -10.02 -15.04 16.32
CA LEU A 769 -11.32 -15.48 15.80
C LEU A 769 -11.44 -15.23 14.28
N ARG A 770 -11.01 -14.06 13.81
CA ARG A 770 -10.99 -13.75 12.39
C ARG A 770 -10.03 -14.64 11.61
N SER A 771 -8.82 -14.88 12.14
CA SER A 771 -7.86 -15.79 11.51
C SER A 771 -8.38 -17.22 11.44
N MET A 772 -9.08 -17.68 12.49
CA MET A 772 -9.73 -19.01 12.49
C MET A 772 -10.85 -19.09 11.44
N GLU A 773 -11.66 -18.04 11.30
CA GLU A 773 -12.72 -17.94 10.30
C GLU A 773 -12.15 -17.99 8.88
N ASP A 774 -11.14 -17.17 8.58
CA ASP A 774 -10.47 -17.10 7.28
C ASP A 774 -9.76 -18.40 6.90
N THR A 775 -9.21 -19.11 7.87
CA THR A 775 -8.54 -20.40 7.68
C THR A 775 -9.48 -21.60 7.70
N GLY A 776 -10.78 -21.37 7.97
CA GLY A 776 -11.79 -22.43 8.08
C GLY A 776 -11.64 -23.30 9.34
N LEU A 777 -10.85 -22.89 10.32
CA LEU A 777 -10.60 -23.63 11.54
C LEU A 777 -11.71 -23.38 12.57
N ARG A 778 -12.45 -24.41 12.93
CA ARG A 778 -13.59 -24.28 13.87
C ARG A 778 -13.22 -24.48 15.32
N LYS A 779 -12.10 -25.18 15.61
CA LYS A 779 -11.67 -25.52 16.96
C LYS A 779 -10.16 -25.73 17.00
N LEU A 780 -9.55 -25.31 18.10
CA LEU A 780 -8.16 -25.60 18.44
C LEU A 780 -8.14 -26.82 19.36
N GLU A 781 -7.51 -27.90 18.92
CA GLU A 781 -7.37 -29.11 19.74
C GLU A 781 -6.02 -29.11 20.46
N PRO A 782 -5.95 -29.56 21.71
CA PRO A 782 -4.69 -29.67 22.44
C PRO A 782 -3.71 -30.60 21.72
N LEU A 783 -2.45 -30.16 21.59
CA LEU A 783 -1.37 -30.95 21.01
C LEU A 783 -0.78 -31.86 22.10
N GLN A 784 -0.88 -33.17 21.91
CA GLN A 784 -0.56 -34.15 22.96
C GLN A 784 0.94 -34.33 23.18
N TRP A 785 1.81 -33.99 22.23
CA TRP A 785 3.25 -34.25 22.28
C TRP A 785 4.09 -33.02 22.59
N THR A 786 3.55 -31.81 22.54
CA THR A 786 4.30 -30.56 22.73
C THR A 786 4.92 -30.43 24.11
N ARG A 787 4.24 -30.87 25.17
CA ARG A 787 4.80 -30.92 26.53
C ARG A 787 5.97 -31.88 26.64
N ARG A 788 5.84 -33.09 26.08
CA ARG A 788 6.92 -34.08 26.06
C ARG A 788 8.12 -33.61 25.25
N GLU A 789 7.88 -32.94 24.18
CA GLU A 789 8.88 -32.29 23.33
C GLU A 789 9.65 -31.25 24.15
N ALA A 790 8.94 -30.35 24.83
CA ALA A 790 9.51 -29.30 25.68
C ALA A 790 10.37 -29.86 26.81
N ASP A 791 9.86 -30.88 27.54
CA ASP A 791 10.57 -31.53 28.63
C ASP A 791 11.85 -32.21 28.12
N ALA A 792 11.78 -32.93 26.99
CA ALA A 792 12.93 -33.62 26.39
C ALA A 792 14.01 -32.64 25.90
N ILE A 793 13.62 -31.46 25.47
CA ILE A 793 14.54 -30.41 25.03
C ILE A 793 15.15 -29.70 26.26
N ALA A 794 14.33 -29.30 27.22
CA ALA A 794 14.75 -28.57 28.40
C ALA A 794 15.74 -29.38 29.24
N SER A 795 15.56 -30.71 29.38
CA SER A 795 16.43 -31.61 30.11
C SER A 795 17.88 -31.70 29.61
N ARG A 796 18.19 -31.09 28.45
CA ARG A 796 19.53 -31.09 27.86
C ARG A 796 20.43 -29.98 28.34
N LEU A 797 19.88 -29.04 29.09
CA LEU A 797 20.57 -27.90 29.65
C LEU A 797 20.30 -27.76 31.14
N PRO A 798 21.18 -27.17 31.92
CA PRO A 798 20.89 -26.78 33.30
C PRO A 798 19.67 -25.86 33.36
N SER A 799 18.85 -26.04 34.39
CA SER A 799 17.57 -25.32 34.57
C SER A 799 17.72 -23.81 34.68
N ASP A 800 18.87 -23.34 35.19
CA ASP A 800 19.19 -21.90 35.27
C ASP A 800 19.52 -21.25 33.91
N ARG A 801 19.70 -22.05 32.86
CA ARG A 801 19.91 -21.59 31.47
C ARG A 801 18.68 -21.73 30.59
N VAL A 802 17.57 -22.22 31.13
CA VAL A 802 16.35 -22.50 30.38
C VAL A 802 15.17 -21.73 30.96
N VAL A 803 14.48 -20.98 30.12
CA VAL A 803 13.13 -20.48 30.41
C VAL A 803 12.14 -21.47 29.84
N LEU A 804 11.41 -22.17 30.70
CA LEU A 804 10.41 -23.17 30.32
C LEU A 804 9.02 -22.64 30.69
N ALA A 805 8.25 -22.18 29.71
CA ALA A 805 6.88 -21.70 29.85
C ALA A 805 5.90 -22.74 29.30
N LEU A 806 5.08 -23.32 30.16
CA LEU A 806 4.10 -24.36 29.85
C LEU A 806 2.70 -23.99 30.36
N GLY A 807 1.67 -24.51 29.70
CA GLY A 807 0.28 -24.24 30.11
C GLY A 807 -0.06 -22.74 30.10
N PRO A 808 -0.58 -22.17 31.21
CA PRO A 808 -0.90 -20.76 31.32
C PRO A 808 0.29 -19.81 31.12
N ASP A 809 1.51 -20.27 31.44
CA ASP A 809 2.74 -19.49 31.32
C ASP A 809 3.22 -19.38 29.87
N ALA A 810 2.83 -20.32 28.98
CA ALA A 810 3.05 -20.23 27.55
C ALA A 810 2.16 -19.15 26.91
N SER A 811 2.37 -17.91 27.30
CA SER A 811 1.47 -16.78 27.00
C SER A 811 2.09 -15.74 26.08
N ARG A 812 1.24 -14.92 25.46
CA ARG A 812 1.69 -13.75 24.67
C ARG A 812 2.56 -12.82 25.53
N ARG A 813 2.23 -12.62 26.79
CA ARG A 813 3.02 -11.80 27.73
C ARG A 813 4.43 -12.36 27.90
N THR A 814 4.57 -13.67 28.12
CA THR A 814 5.86 -14.36 28.25
C THR A 814 6.64 -14.25 26.93
N ALA A 815 6.00 -14.48 25.78
CA ALA A 815 6.62 -14.38 24.46
C ALA A 815 7.23 -13.01 24.19
N MET A 816 6.55 -11.95 24.61
CA MET A 816 7.02 -10.56 24.45
C MET A 816 7.90 -10.09 25.63
N GLY A 817 8.17 -10.96 26.57
CA GLY A 817 8.95 -10.65 27.78
C GLY A 817 10.45 -10.53 27.51
N PRO A 818 11.18 -9.86 28.43
CA PRO A 818 12.62 -9.59 28.29
C PRO A 818 13.49 -10.85 28.33
N GLU A 819 13.03 -11.93 28.90
CA GLU A 819 13.77 -13.21 28.96
C GLU A 819 13.78 -13.86 27.58
N VAL A 820 12.64 -13.93 26.90
CA VAL A 820 12.52 -14.45 25.53
C VAL A 820 13.28 -13.54 24.56
N ALA A 821 13.17 -12.21 24.72
CA ALA A 821 13.88 -11.25 23.88
C ALA A 821 15.41 -11.42 23.92
N ARG A 822 15.95 -11.83 25.06
CA ARG A 822 17.40 -12.05 25.28
C ARG A 822 17.86 -13.49 25.10
N ALA A 823 16.92 -14.44 24.89
CA ALA A 823 17.24 -15.84 24.72
C ALA A 823 18.03 -16.07 23.42
N ARG A 824 19.08 -16.92 23.52
CA ARG A 824 19.90 -17.31 22.36
C ARG A 824 19.15 -18.20 21.40
N ILE A 825 18.32 -19.11 21.92
CA ILE A 825 17.43 -19.98 21.15
C ILE A 825 16.02 -19.79 21.68
N VAL A 826 15.05 -19.57 20.79
CA VAL A 826 13.64 -19.51 21.15
C VAL A 826 12.89 -20.62 20.44
N HIS A 827 12.12 -21.40 21.19
CA HIS A 827 11.36 -22.53 20.70
C HIS A 827 9.87 -22.38 21.00
N PHE A 828 9.05 -22.34 19.97
CA PHE A 828 7.59 -22.35 20.09
C PHE A 828 7.06 -23.73 19.67
N ALA A 829 6.31 -24.41 20.58
CA ALA A 829 5.62 -25.65 20.28
C ALA A 829 4.12 -25.48 20.56
N SER A 830 3.38 -25.02 19.54
CA SER A 830 1.98 -24.69 19.63
C SER A 830 1.30 -24.69 18.25
N HIS A 831 0.03 -24.28 18.18
CA HIS A 831 -0.64 -24.02 16.92
C HIS A 831 -0.14 -22.71 16.30
N ALA A 832 0.03 -22.73 14.97
CA ALA A 832 0.20 -21.51 14.17
C ALA A 832 -0.92 -21.41 13.15
N LEU A 833 -1.44 -20.21 12.98
CA LEU A 833 -2.44 -19.88 11.98
C LEU A 833 -1.78 -19.03 10.89
N LEU A 834 -1.97 -19.44 9.64
CA LEU A 834 -1.48 -18.72 8.48
C LEU A 834 -2.68 -18.18 7.69
N ASP A 835 -2.88 -16.88 7.74
CA ASP A 835 -3.86 -16.18 6.93
C ASP A 835 -3.18 -15.62 5.66
N VAL A 836 -3.42 -16.28 4.52
CA VAL A 836 -2.85 -15.85 3.23
C VAL A 836 -3.57 -14.64 2.64
N ARG A 837 -4.79 -14.33 3.09
CA ARG A 837 -5.53 -13.15 2.65
C ARG A 837 -5.06 -11.92 3.42
N ARG A 838 -4.93 -12.06 4.75
CA ARG A 838 -4.51 -11.02 5.68
C ARG A 838 -3.30 -11.49 6.48
N PRO A 839 -2.07 -11.43 5.93
CA PRO A 839 -0.87 -11.96 6.59
C PRO A 839 -0.66 -11.43 8.00
N GLU A 840 -1.07 -10.19 8.26
CA GLU A 840 -1.03 -9.55 9.57
C GLU A 840 -1.85 -10.28 10.66
N LEU A 841 -2.85 -11.08 10.26
CA LEU A 841 -3.62 -11.95 11.13
C LEU A 841 -3.02 -13.35 11.28
N SER A 842 -1.90 -13.64 10.60
CA SER A 842 -1.11 -14.84 10.91
C SER A 842 -0.47 -14.71 12.29
N GLY A 843 -0.31 -15.83 12.98
CA GLY A 843 0.27 -15.77 14.33
C GLY A 843 0.38 -17.13 14.99
N ILE A 844 0.90 -17.12 16.22
CA ILE A 844 1.05 -18.28 17.09
C ILE A 844 -0.01 -18.22 18.19
N VAL A 845 -0.72 -19.32 18.38
CA VAL A 845 -1.72 -19.42 19.46
C VAL A 845 -1.02 -19.76 20.77
N LEU A 846 -1.27 -18.96 21.79
CA LEU A 846 -0.69 -19.06 23.13
C LEU A 846 -1.79 -18.96 24.18
N SER A 847 -1.45 -18.97 25.47
CA SER A 847 -2.37 -18.66 26.56
C SER A 847 -2.56 -17.13 26.68
N ASP A 848 -3.67 -16.69 27.30
CA ASP A 848 -3.93 -15.26 27.53
C ASP A 848 -3.03 -14.64 28.63
N GLY A 849 -2.36 -15.48 29.43
CA GLY A 849 -1.44 -15.04 30.45
C GLY A 849 -2.11 -14.57 31.76
N THR A 850 -3.37 -14.90 31.98
CA THR A 850 -4.04 -14.60 33.26
C THR A 850 -3.62 -15.54 34.41
N GLY A 851 -2.87 -16.59 34.09
CA GLY A 851 -2.35 -17.55 35.05
C GLY A 851 -3.39 -18.51 35.62
N THR A 852 -4.61 -18.50 35.12
CA THR A 852 -5.69 -19.38 35.56
C THR A 852 -5.99 -20.47 34.55
N SER A 853 -6.04 -21.72 34.96
CA SER A 853 -6.47 -22.86 34.13
C SER A 853 -7.85 -22.58 33.51
N GLY A 854 -8.00 -22.77 32.22
CA GLY A 854 -9.24 -22.49 31.48
C GLY A 854 -9.43 -21.03 31.03
N SER A 855 -8.34 -20.24 31.01
CA SER A 855 -8.32 -18.89 30.40
C SER A 855 -8.60 -18.95 28.92
N ALA A 856 -9.00 -17.82 28.31
CA ALA A 856 -9.17 -17.72 26.86
C ALA A 856 -7.81 -17.89 26.13
N PRO A 857 -7.79 -18.40 24.88
CA PRO A 857 -6.55 -18.47 24.10
C PRO A 857 -6.01 -17.07 23.83
N GLY A 858 -4.69 -16.89 24.00
CA GLY A 858 -3.95 -15.71 23.58
C GLY A 858 -3.48 -15.86 22.13
N PHE A 859 -3.10 -14.76 21.50
CA PHE A 859 -2.62 -14.74 20.11
C PHE A 859 -1.42 -13.81 19.96
N LEU A 860 -0.31 -14.35 19.46
CA LEU A 860 0.89 -13.61 19.10
C LEU A 860 0.86 -13.38 17.59
N SER A 861 0.35 -12.23 17.15
CA SER A 861 0.18 -11.90 15.74
C SER A 861 1.51 -11.62 15.03
N LEU A 862 1.52 -11.69 13.70
CA LEU A 862 2.68 -11.31 12.89
C LEU A 862 3.11 -9.86 13.15
N ALA A 863 2.16 -8.96 13.38
CA ALA A 863 2.44 -7.58 13.75
C ALA A 863 3.16 -7.48 15.12
N ASP A 864 2.72 -8.28 16.11
CA ASP A 864 3.42 -8.37 17.39
C ASP A 864 4.85 -8.89 17.21
N ILE A 865 5.01 -9.99 16.42
CA ILE A 865 6.31 -10.62 16.15
C ILE A 865 7.26 -9.63 15.48
N SER A 866 6.82 -8.94 14.44
CA SER A 866 7.65 -7.95 13.74
C SER A 866 8.02 -6.74 14.62
N GLY A 867 7.21 -6.45 15.63
CA GLY A 867 7.51 -5.43 16.64
C GLY A 867 8.46 -5.88 17.75
N MET A 868 8.77 -7.18 17.87
CA MET A 868 9.71 -7.70 18.86
C MET A 868 11.15 -7.31 18.53
N ARG A 869 12.01 -7.34 19.53
CA ARG A 869 13.47 -7.19 19.38
C ARG A 869 14.14 -8.41 20.00
N LEU A 870 14.55 -9.34 19.15
CA LEU A 870 15.15 -10.60 19.55
C LEU A 870 16.67 -10.57 19.39
N SER A 871 17.37 -11.13 20.38
CA SER A 871 18.80 -11.45 20.29
C SER A 871 19.04 -12.92 19.88
N ALA A 872 18.02 -13.55 19.29
CA ALA A 872 18.01 -14.97 19.03
C ALA A 872 18.90 -15.36 17.85
N GLU A 873 19.87 -16.25 18.09
CA GLU A 873 20.64 -16.91 17.05
C GLU A 873 19.79 -17.93 16.28
N LEU A 874 18.76 -18.48 16.91
CA LEU A 874 17.88 -19.47 16.33
C LEU A 874 16.46 -19.34 16.90
N VAL A 875 15.46 -19.26 16.03
CA VAL A 875 14.05 -19.44 16.38
C VAL A 875 13.56 -20.76 15.78
N VAL A 876 12.90 -21.59 16.57
CA VAL A 876 12.29 -22.86 16.11
C VAL A 876 10.78 -22.78 16.27
N LEU A 877 10.07 -22.94 15.17
CA LEU A 877 8.62 -22.90 15.11
C LEU A 877 8.10 -24.33 14.91
N SER A 878 7.97 -25.07 16.01
CA SER A 878 7.40 -26.43 16.05
C SER A 878 5.87 -26.34 15.95
N ALA A 879 5.39 -25.87 14.78
CA ALA A 879 3.99 -25.60 14.52
C ALA A 879 3.69 -25.75 13.02
N CYS A 880 2.41 -25.83 12.66
CA CYS A 880 1.98 -26.09 11.28
C CYS A 880 2.14 -24.88 10.37
N ARG A 881 2.67 -25.08 9.14
CA ARG A 881 2.74 -24.11 8.03
C ARG A 881 3.51 -22.81 8.35
N THR A 882 4.41 -22.83 9.31
CA THR A 882 5.10 -21.66 9.81
C THR A 882 6.12 -21.07 8.84
N ALA A 883 6.65 -21.88 7.91
CA ALA A 883 7.53 -21.41 6.83
C ALA A 883 6.77 -20.99 5.55
N LEU A 884 5.45 -20.99 5.59
CA LEU A 884 4.63 -20.46 4.51
C LEU A 884 4.19 -19.04 4.81
N GLY A 885 3.71 -18.34 3.78
CA GLY A 885 3.20 -16.98 3.87
C GLY A 885 2.42 -16.60 2.61
N LYS A 886 1.97 -15.35 2.57
CA LYS A 886 1.46 -14.76 1.33
C LYS A 886 2.64 -14.54 0.39
N GLU A 887 2.55 -15.09 -0.81
CA GLU A 887 3.54 -14.79 -1.85
C GLU A 887 3.35 -13.35 -2.31
N VAL A 888 4.35 -12.52 -2.07
CA VAL A 888 4.42 -11.15 -2.58
C VAL A 888 5.56 -11.08 -3.58
N ARG A 889 5.24 -10.77 -4.84
CA ARG A 889 6.26 -10.67 -5.90
C ARG A 889 7.35 -9.67 -5.49
N GLY A 890 8.59 -10.12 -5.50
CA GLY A 890 9.75 -9.30 -5.10
C GLY A 890 10.07 -9.33 -3.60
N GLU A 891 9.15 -9.75 -2.74
CA GLU A 891 9.37 -9.88 -1.30
C GLU A 891 9.47 -11.33 -0.82
N GLY A 892 9.02 -12.29 -1.64
CA GLY A 892 8.95 -13.70 -1.28
C GLY A 892 7.73 -14.03 -0.42
N LEU A 893 7.86 -15.03 0.45
CA LEU A 893 6.79 -15.42 1.37
C LEU A 893 6.79 -14.48 2.59
N VAL A 894 5.74 -13.69 2.73
CA VAL A 894 5.47 -12.86 3.91
C VAL A 894 4.70 -13.71 4.91
N GLY A 895 5.38 -14.19 5.94
CA GLY A 895 4.84 -15.09 6.95
C GLY A 895 5.65 -15.04 8.24
N LEU A 896 5.42 -16.02 9.13
CA LEU A 896 6.00 -16.02 10.47
C LEU A 896 7.53 -16.09 10.47
N THR A 897 8.15 -16.88 9.57
CA THR A 897 9.62 -16.93 9.46
C THR A 897 10.21 -15.57 9.16
N ARG A 898 9.61 -14.85 8.20
CA ARG A 898 10.00 -13.49 7.86
C ARG A 898 9.84 -12.54 9.05
N GLY A 899 8.69 -12.59 9.75
CA GLY A 899 8.44 -11.76 10.92
C GLY A 899 9.47 -11.95 12.03
N PHE A 900 9.91 -13.17 12.28
CA PHE A 900 10.97 -13.44 13.27
C PHE A 900 12.35 -12.96 12.80
N MET A 901 12.65 -13.02 11.50
CA MET A 901 13.88 -12.42 10.95
C MET A 901 13.85 -10.89 11.06
N ASP A 902 12.72 -10.27 10.77
CA ASP A 902 12.50 -8.83 10.94
C ASP A 902 12.64 -8.40 12.41
N ALA A 903 12.21 -9.27 13.36
CA ALA A 903 12.40 -9.11 14.79
C ALA A 903 13.86 -9.27 15.25
N GLY A 904 14.75 -9.75 14.39
CA GLY A 904 16.19 -9.89 14.66
C GLY A 904 16.70 -11.34 14.76
N ALA A 905 15.88 -12.36 14.52
CA ALA A 905 16.37 -13.74 14.51
C ALA A 905 17.33 -13.96 13.31
N ARG A 906 18.49 -14.56 13.58
CA ARG A 906 19.49 -14.83 12.55
C ARG A 906 19.09 -15.97 11.62
N ARG A 907 18.35 -16.93 12.14
CA ARG A 907 17.82 -18.08 11.40
C ARG A 907 16.54 -18.59 12.05
N VAL A 908 15.70 -19.22 11.23
CA VAL A 908 14.40 -19.75 11.68
C VAL A 908 14.25 -21.16 11.13
N VAL A 909 13.82 -22.10 11.98
CA VAL A 909 13.33 -23.42 11.56
C VAL A 909 11.80 -23.36 11.55
N GLY A 910 11.19 -23.63 10.40
CA GLY A 910 9.73 -23.62 10.24
C GLY A 910 9.25 -24.75 9.36
N SER A 911 7.93 -24.96 9.29
CA SER A 911 7.30 -26.06 8.55
C SER A 911 6.57 -25.57 7.29
N LEU A 912 6.67 -26.31 6.19
CA LEU A 912 6.05 -26.02 4.89
C LEU A 912 4.62 -26.56 4.77
N TRP A 913 4.19 -27.45 5.67
CA TRP A 913 2.83 -28.01 5.70
C TRP A 913 2.42 -28.37 7.12
N SER A 914 1.20 -28.82 7.29
CA SER A 914 0.73 -29.33 8.57
C SER A 914 1.40 -30.66 8.88
N VAL A 915 2.33 -30.68 9.83
CA VAL A 915 3.07 -31.88 10.24
C VAL A 915 2.35 -32.55 11.40
N PRO A 916 2.29 -33.90 11.41
CA PRO A 916 1.70 -34.62 12.53
C PRO A 916 2.52 -34.39 13.82
N ASP A 917 1.84 -34.33 14.97
CA ASP A 917 2.40 -33.97 16.28
C ASP A 917 3.52 -34.95 16.75
N ALA A 918 3.27 -36.27 16.65
CA ALA A 918 4.23 -37.27 17.11
C ALA A 918 5.58 -37.31 16.33
N PRO A 919 5.61 -37.28 14.98
CA PRO A 919 6.88 -37.22 14.27
C PRO A 919 7.58 -35.87 14.46
N THR A 920 6.83 -34.79 14.68
CA THR A 920 7.39 -33.47 14.99
C THR A 920 8.16 -33.50 16.29
N ALA A 921 7.57 -34.01 17.38
CA ALA A 921 8.24 -34.12 18.67
C ALA A 921 9.48 -35.03 18.58
N ALA A 922 9.41 -36.13 17.78
CA ALA A 922 10.55 -37.01 17.54
C ALA A 922 11.68 -36.33 16.78
N LEU A 923 11.34 -35.52 15.75
CA LEU A 923 12.28 -34.73 14.96
C LEU A 923 13.00 -33.69 15.84
N MET A 924 12.22 -32.90 16.61
CA MET A 924 12.77 -31.82 17.44
C MET A 924 13.64 -32.38 18.58
N THR A 925 13.22 -33.44 19.20
CA THR A 925 14.07 -34.12 20.23
C THR A 925 15.43 -34.53 19.67
N ARG A 926 15.48 -35.07 18.43
CA ARG A 926 16.75 -35.44 17.76
C ARG A 926 17.53 -34.23 17.31
N PHE A 927 16.83 -33.23 16.79
CA PHE A 927 17.44 -31.97 16.36
C PHE A 927 18.22 -31.32 17.50
N TYR A 928 17.61 -31.17 18.68
CA TYR A 928 18.26 -30.60 19.84
C TYR A 928 19.32 -31.53 20.43
N ALA A 929 19.21 -32.85 20.28
CA ALA A 929 20.27 -33.77 20.65
C ALA A 929 21.55 -33.51 19.85
N LEU A 930 21.42 -33.31 18.57
CA LEU A 930 22.56 -33.02 17.65
C LEU A 930 23.09 -31.59 17.85
N LEU A 931 22.18 -30.65 18.04
CA LEU A 931 22.53 -29.24 18.21
C LEU A 931 23.25 -28.96 19.53
N LEU A 932 22.63 -29.32 20.65
CA LEU A 932 23.12 -29.02 21.99
C LEU A 932 24.07 -30.10 22.56
N GLY A 933 23.82 -31.37 22.19
CA GLY A 933 24.62 -32.49 22.68
C GLY A 933 25.89 -32.72 21.88
N GLU A 934 25.84 -32.60 20.55
CA GLU A 934 26.99 -32.85 19.68
C GLU A 934 27.61 -31.55 19.13
N GLY A 935 27.01 -30.38 19.39
CA GLY A 935 27.52 -29.07 18.92
C GLY A 935 27.48 -28.88 17.40
N ARG A 936 26.61 -29.60 16.69
CA ARG A 936 26.45 -29.44 15.24
C ARG A 936 25.82 -28.10 14.89
N SER A 937 26.09 -27.61 13.69
CA SER A 937 25.36 -26.44 13.18
C SER A 937 23.87 -26.73 13.11
N PRO A 938 22.98 -25.72 13.22
CA PRO A 938 21.52 -25.92 13.08
C PRO A 938 21.15 -26.64 11.78
N ALA A 939 21.81 -26.33 10.67
CA ALA A 939 21.59 -26.97 9.39
C ALA A 939 21.95 -28.46 9.40
N GLU A 940 23.11 -28.82 9.95
CA GLU A 940 23.56 -30.23 10.06
C GLU A 940 22.74 -30.99 11.10
N ALA A 941 22.30 -30.35 12.18
CA ALA A 941 21.43 -30.95 13.19
C ALA A 941 20.06 -31.28 12.61
N LEU A 942 19.46 -30.35 11.84
CA LEU A 942 18.18 -30.59 11.17
C LEU A 942 18.30 -31.72 10.14
N ARG A 943 19.31 -31.67 9.26
CA ARG A 943 19.58 -32.78 8.31
C ARG A 943 19.75 -34.11 9.02
N GLY A 944 20.54 -34.16 10.10
CA GLY A 944 20.79 -35.38 10.88
C GLY A 944 19.50 -35.95 11.49
N ALA A 945 18.66 -35.10 12.06
CA ALA A 945 17.35 -35.47 12.62
C ALA A 945 16.41 -36.01 11.54
N GLN A 946 16.34 -35.37 10.39
CA GLN A 946 15.52 -35.77 9.24
C GLN A 946 15.98 -37.13 8.68
N LEU A 947 17.29 -37.34 8.50
CA LEU A 947 17.85 -38.62 8.06
C LEU A 947 17.60 -39.76 9.07
N ALA A 948 17.66 -39.48 10.36
CA ALA A 948 17.35 -40.43 11.40
C ALA A 948 15.87 -40.83 11.39
N LEU A 949 14.97 -39.84 11.30
CA LEU A 949 13.54 -40.06 11.28
C LEU A 949 13.09 -40.85 10.03
N ARG A 950 13.65 -40.50 8.86
CA ARG A 950 13.39 -41.19 7.58
C ARG A 950 13.73 -42.69 7.62
N LYS A 951 14.68 -43.12 8.45
CA LYS A 951 15.05 -44.54 8.61
C LYS A 951 14.02 -45.31 9.42
N GLU A 952 13.16 -44.65 10.17
CA GLU A 952 12.11 -45.28 10.93
C GLU A 952 10.94 -45.60 10.01
N ARG A 953 10.52 -46.89 9.98
CA ARG A 953 9.49 -47.37 9.05
C ARG A 953 8.18 -46.56 9.12
N HIS A 954 7.80 -46.11 10.32
CA HIS A 954 6.57 -45.34 10.56
C HIS A 954 6.65 -43.88 10.10
N PHE A 955 7.86 -43.34 9.92
CA PHE A 955 8.12 -41.94 9.59
C PHE A 955 8.90 -41.80 8.27
N SER A 956 8.97 -42.84 7.46
CA SER A 956 9.75 -42.84 6.21
C SER A 956 9.15 -41.94 5.12
N ALA A 957 7.86 -41.64 5.16
CA ALA A 957 7.20 -40.79 4.20
C ALA A 957 7.65 -39.33 4.34
N PRO A 958 7.84 -38.60 3.22
CA PRO A 958 8.29 -37.20 3.23
C PRO A 958 7.45 -36.27 4.11
N GLN A 959 6.16 -36.53 4.23
CA GLN A 959 5.26 -35.78 5.11
C GLN A 959 5.77 -35.70 6.55
N ALA A 960 6.34 -36.78 7.10
CA ALA A 960 6.74 -36.87 8.49
C ALA A 960 8.08 -36.18 8.79
N TRP A 961 9.01 -36.12 7.81
CA TRP A 961 10.37 -35.66 8.05
C TRP A 961 10.80 -34.43 7.21
N ALA A 962 10.24 -34.24 6.01
CA ALA A 962 10.73 -33.27 5.07
C ALA A 962 10.13 -31.87 5.25
N GLY A 963 9.05 -31.75 6.05
CA GLY A 963 8.30 -30.53 6.18
C GLY A 963 9.06 -29.35 6.82
N PHE A 964 10.03 -29.65 7.68
CA PHE A 964 10.83 -28.61 8.34
C PHE A 964 12.01 -28.16 7.49
N VAL A 965 12.17 -26.85 7.37
CA VAL A 965 13.27 -26.20 6.66
C VAL A 965 13.95 -25.18 7.57
N LEU A 966 15.26 -25.00 7.39
CA LEU A 966 16.02 -23.91 7.98
C LEU A 966 16.10 -22.77 6.97
N GLU A 967 15.74 -21.59 7.40
CA GLU A 967 15.85 -20.35 6.63
C GLU A 967 16.85 -19.41 7.33
N GLY A 968 17.78 -18.82 6.55
CA GLY A 968 18.79 -17.88 7.03
C GLY A 968 20.20 -18.47 7.12
N ASP A 969 20.97 -18.12 8.14
CA ASP A 969 22.37 -18.49 8.28
C ASP A 969 22.55 -19.97 8.62
N TRP A 970 23.33 -20.72 7.83
CA TRP A 970 23.60 -22.17 7.99
C TRP A 970 24.79 -22.49 8.88
N ARG A 971 25.62 -21.50 9.19
CA ARG A 971 26.87 -21.66 9.93
C ARG A 971 26.63 -22.08 11.38
N PRO A 972 27.65 -22.66 12.07
CA PRO A 972 27.50 -23.00 13.48
C PRO A 972 27.05 -21.83 14.35
N LEU A 973 26.37 -22.13 15.44
CA LEU A 973 26.06 -21.11 16.45
C LEU A 973 27.38 -20.58 17.02
N PRO A 974 27.52 -19.25 17.21
CA PRO A 974 28.70 -18.71 17.89
C PRO A 974 28.83 -19.38 19.29
N PRO A 975 30.05 -19.50 19.84
CA PRO A 975 30.20 -20.05 21.19
C PRO A 975 29.34 -19.21 22.17
N GLY A 976 28.63 -19.91 23.06
CA GLY A 976 27.88 -19.25 24.15
C GLY A 976 28.82 -18.47 25.06
N PRO A 977 28.30 -17.52 25.86
CA PRO A 977 29.12 -16.81 26.83
C PRO A 977 29.87 -17.82 27.69
N ALA A 978 31.20 -17.67 27.76
CA ALA A 978 32.04 -18.55 28.54
C ALA A 978 31.53 -18.58 30.01
N THR A 979 31.22 -19.75 30.49
CA THR A 979 31.01 -19.95 31.95
C THR A 979 32.26 -19.47 32.66
N PRO A 980 32.19 -18.58 33.64
CA PRO A 980 33.35 -18.30 34.47
C PRO A 980 33.80 -19.65 35.05
N GLU A 981 35.07 -20.03 34.80
CA GLU A 981 35.64 -21.18 35.45
C GLU A 981 35.44 -20.98 36.96
N VAL A 982 34.59 -21.83 37.53
CA VAL A 982 34.52 -21.95 39.01
C VAL A 982 35.93 -22.43 39.40
N GLY A 983 36.76 -21.51 39.88
CA GLY A 983 38.11 -21.78 40.28
C GLY A 983 38.09 -22.96 41.26
N ARG A 984 38.76 -24.07 40.88
CA ARG A 984 39.08 -25.13 41.80
C ARG A 984 39.92 -24.49 42.90
N GLY A 985 39.27 -24.20 44.02
CA GLY A 985 39.94 -23.80 45.22
C GLY A 985 41.05 -24.82 45.58
N PRO A 986 42.18 -24.38 46.14
CA PRO A 986 43.28 -25.28 46.47
C PRO A 986 42.80 -26.36 47.41
N GLY A 987 43.02 -27.63 46.99
CA GLY A 987 42.65 -28.81 47.75
C GLY A 987 43.24 -28.78 49.17
N VAL A 988 42.36 -28.82 50.14
CA VAL A 988 42.76 -29.07 51.55
C VAL A 988 43.10 -30.57 51.72
N PRO A 989 44.28 -30.95 52.15
CA PRO A 989 44.57 -32.35 52.31
C PRO A 989 43.91 -32.90 53.58
N PHE A 990 43.05 -33.91 53.36
CA PHE A 990 42.58 -34.72 54.48
C PHE A 990 43.72 -35.47 55.15
N ARG A 991 43.91 -35.24 56.47
CA ARG A 991 44.50 -36.19 57.39
C ARG A 991 43.41 -36.97 58.10
#